data_e58925c2df2956a8bd0ea58c1f84c257
#
_entry.id   e58925c2df2956a8bd0ea58c1f84c257
#
_cell.length_a   1.000
_cell.length_b   1.000
_cell.length_c   1.000
_cell.angle_alpha   90.00
_cell.angle_beta   90.00
_cell.angle_gamma   90.00
#
_symmetry.space_group_name_H-M   'P 1'
#
loop_
_entity.id
_entity.type
_entity.pdbx_description
1 polymer ?
#
loop_
_entity_poly.entity_id
_entity_poly.type
_entity_poly.pdbx_seq_one_letter_code
_entity_poly.pdbx_strand_id
1 'polypeptide(L)'
;MNKVWITKNIFFTGILLLCVNFSCSNQHVTEDIITSTAQSKTFHLYIEGTKAEIKQEAKTKATRTFSYNFEGSNLIPTINFKEGESVPSRCFIKNEDLNIPIKEIPVKWIVRNKTLICDDINVDIKVPNNTKAGKWKVCFYIGDGTYNEKTETFTIDAETNLRPINNNNEQRWTLPYLSAWSELRIRENGNMSIPSVSFIPQGAFICTNIVNNTGKKISLKALSMRASDSSQEPAPFVWKAEWNIRSNEKATLTPTLTPKEDNKEIICNLPAPIELKPKEVSGWYGFWVMPIGTNHSYASNIYAVPQDNEIEQNSAWWIYNTPIEGRSNAQGPIAGRSYTMTFQLRKLINTTLTNWMQDIDGNRLVCKMSIPGTHDAAANTGNVWVKTQDWDIKTQLKNGIRFFDIRLVHDNGIIKLCHGSSIFSTTFVKDVLHTTAEFLQEHPSETVLMTIKRDHDLDHDHGVKYWQALMKVLNEDELAKKYMAGDFQGGYRMKDLRGKMLVISREGWYTTQSGKVASWPDNRNFTSSIVSNDGSSTPLIVEDHYKASDYEKIKHITNNLLEANKAFSETNSPYKWFITFTSYTGPAGAAMPRHTTKNVDPKINEILKDTNKFKCSGILLSNFPGWYNINQTVIKLNKGVELQ
;
A
#
# COMPACT_ATOMS: atom_id res chain seq x y z
N MET A 1 15.96 21.42 -45.37
CA MET A 1 17.21 20.83 -45.90
C MET A 1 17.89 20.04 -44.82
N ASN A 2 18.30 18.85 -45.22
CA ASN A 2 19.14 17.86 -44.54
C ASN A 2 18.49 16.96 -43.47
N LYS A 3 18.06 15.81 -44.01
CA LYS A 3 17.83 14.54 -43.33
C LYS A 3 19.16 13.91 -42.92
N VAL A 4 19.24 13.33 -41.75
CA VAL A 4 20.28 12.33 -41.41
C VAL A 4 19.59 11.04 -41.04
N TRP A 5 19.91 10.01 -41.79
CA TRP A 5 19.55 8.60 -41.63
C TRP A 5 20.55 7.95 -40.68
N ILE A 6 20.06 7.12 -39.76
CA ILE A 6 20.90 6.14 -39.04
C ILE A 6 20.36 4.75 -39.34
N THR A 7 21.21 3.98 -40.00
CA THR A 7 21.04 2.59 -40.42
C THR A 7 21.15 1.63 -39.24
N LYS A 8 20.25 0.67 -39.17
CA LYS A 8 20.34 -0.55 -38.34
C LYS A 8 21.27 -1.55 -38.99
N ASN A 9 22.25 -2.05 -38.25
CA ASN A 9 23.00 -3.24 -38.59
C ASN A 9 22.45 -4.45 -37.82
N ILE A 10 21.95 -5.42 -38.58
CA ILE A 10 21.59 -6.75 -38.11
C ILE A 10 22.75 -7.67 -38.52
N PHE A 11 23.37 -8.33 -37.55
CA PHE A 11 24.31 -9.42 -37.78
C PHE A 11 23.57 -10.76 -37.72
N PHE A 12 23.50 -11.44 -38.89
CA PHE A 12 23.21 -12.84 -38.99
C PHE A 12 24.52 -13.63 -38.99
N THR A 13 24.69 -14.56 -38.06
CA THR A 13 25.73 -15.59 -38.12
C THR A 13 25.11 -16.90 -38.58
N GLY A 14 25.43 -17.28 -39.80
CA GLY A 14 25.04 -18.56 -40.38
C GLY A 14 25.91 -19.69 -39.84
N ILE A 15 25.28 -20.82 -39.54
CA ILE A 15 25.93 -22.09 -39.23
C ILE A 15 26.02 -22.87 -40.55
N LEU A 16 27.25 -23.16 -40.94
CA LEU A 16 27.56 -23.96 -42.13
C LEU A 16 27.52 -25.44 -41.74
N LEU A 17 26.62 -26.19 -42.37
CA LEU A 17 26.55 -27.66 -42.29
C LEU A 17 27.55 -28.24 -43.30
N LEU A 18 28.59 -28.90 -42.82
CA LEU A 18 29.47 -29.69 -43.67
C LEU A 18 28.98 -31.16 -43.68
N CYS A 19 28.39 -31.55 -44.76
CA CYS A 19 28.20 -32.97 -45.07
C CYS A 19 29.50 -33.55 -45.65
N VAL A 20 30.08 -34.49 -44.98
CA VAL A 20 31.16 -35.34 -45.54
C VAL A 20 30.59 -36.72 -45.74
N ASN A 21 30.39 -37.06 -47.01
CA ASN A 21 30.13 -38.43 -47.43
C ASN A 21 31.43 -39.24 -47.42
N PHE A 22 31.44 -40.35 -46.72
CA PHE A 22 32.38 -41.44 -47.01
C PHE A 22 31.61 -42.72 -47.30
N SER A 23 31.94 -43.24 -48.46
CA SER A 23 31.39 -44.47 -49.05
C SER A 23 32.24 -45.68 -48.67
N CYS A 24 31.56 -46.76 -48.39
CA CYS A 24 31.91 -48.18 -48.53
C CYS A 24 33.22 -48.75 -47.98
N SER A 25 33.06 -49.70 -47.05
CA SER A 25 33.42 -51.09 -47.41
C SER A 25 32.79 -52.05 -46.38
N ASN A 26 32.16 -53.11 -46.91
CA ASN A 26 31.61 -54.23 -46.17
C ASN A 26 32.70 -55.01 -45.48
N GLN A 27 32.62 -55.13 -44.16
CA GLN A 27 33.09 -56.28 -43.42
C GLN A 27 32.01 -56.63 -42.38
N HIS A 28 31.42 -57.81 -42.56
CA HIS A 28 30.63 -58.49 -41.54
C HIS A 28 31.50 -58.73 -40.32
N VAL A 29 31.27 -57.95 -39.27
CA VAL A 29 31.62 -58.32 -37.90
C VAL A 29 30.28 -58.46 -37.20
N THR A 30 29.94 -59.69 -36.90
CA THR A 30 28.88 -60.03 -35.93
C THR A 30 29.35 -59.54 -34.57
N GLU A 31 29.00 -58.30 -34.23
CA GLU A 31 29.05 -57.89 -32.81
C GLU A 31 27.88 -58.54 -32.09
N ASP A 32 28.20 -59.50 -31.29
CA ASP A 32 27.32 -59.98 -30.24
C ASP A 32 26.93 -58.80 -29.38
N ILE A 33 25.68 -58.31 -29.53
CA ILE A 33 25.08 -57.41 -28.58
C ILE A 33 24.96 -58.16 -27.27
N ILE A 34 25.97 -58.05 -26.42
CA ILE A 34 25.89 -58.38 -25.05
C ILE A 34 24.91 -57.38 -24.44
N THR A 35 23.65 -57.72 -24.41
CA THR A 35 22.67 -57.12 -23.52
C THR A 35 23.13 -57.45 -22.10
N SER A 36 23.98 -56.59 -21.55
CA SER A 36 24.27 -56.63 -20.10
C SER A 36 22.96 -56.30 -19.41
N THR A 37 22.19 -57.31 -19.08
CA THR A 37 21.19 -57.21 -18.02
C THR A 37 21.94 -56.74 -16.79
N ALA A 38 21.82 -55.42 -16.46
CA ALA A 38 22.42 -54.87 -15.27
C ALA A 38 21.84 -55.62 -14.07
N GLN A 39 22.56 -56.59 -13.59
CA GLN A 39 22.15 -57.37 -12.42
C GLN A 39 22.17 -56.41 -11.25
N SER A 40 20.99 -56.14 -10.68
CA SER A 40 20.83 -55.36 -9.46
C SER A 40 20.79 -56.28 -8.25
N LYS A 41 21.41 -55.90 -7.18
CA LYS A 41 21.26 -56.53 -5.86
C LYS A 41 20.39 -55.71 -4.94
N THR A 42 19.76 -56.36 -3.98
CA THR A 42 19.00 -55.67 -2.93
C THR A 42 19.90 -55.40 -1.74
N PHE A 43 19.95 -54.15 -1.31
CA PHE A 43 20.61 -53.74 -0.08
C PHE A 43 19.55 -53.62 1.01
N HIS A 44 19.67 -54.41 2.07
CA HIS A 44 18.81 -54.34 3.23
C HIS A 44 19.41 -53.35 4.23
N LEU A 45 18.73 -52.25 4.48
CA LEU A 45 19.12 -51.27 5.47
C LEU A 45 18.25 -51.43 6.71
N TYR A 46 18.89 -51.75 7.82
CA TYR A 46 18.28 -51.71 9.13
C TYR A 46 18.81 -50.49 9.89
N ILE A 47 17.93 -49.55 10.17
CA ILE A 47 18.25 -48.29 10.83
C ILE A 47 17.60 -48.31 12.21
N GLU A 48 18.40 -48.31 13.27
CA GLU A 48 17.91 -48.30 14.63
C GLU A 48 17.11 -47.02 14.94
N GLY A 49 16.08 -47.18 15.77
CA GLY A 49 15.22 -46.09 16.22
C GLY A 49 15.99 -44.92 16.82
N THR A 50 15.55 -43.74 16.57
CA THR A 50 16.22 -42.49 16.97
C THR A 50 15.30 -41.52 17.67
N LYS A 51 15.91 -40.56 18.35
CA LYS A 51 15.22 -39.41 18.97
C LYS A 51 15.37 -38.18 18.14
N ALA A 52 14.33 -37.37 18.13
CA ALA A 52 14.35 -36.10 17.46
C ALA A 52 13.89 -34.97 18.38
N GLU A 53 14.50 -33.80 18.19
CA GLU A 53 14.12 -32.57 18.83
C GLU A 53 13.65 -31.60 17.77
N ILE A 54 12.67 -30.73 18.12
CA ILE A 54 12.26 -29.63 17.29
C ILE A 54 13.09 -28.42 17.69
N LYS A 55 13.98 -27.98 16.80
CA LYS A 55 14.75 -26.75 17.03
C LYS A 55 13.83 -25.53 16.91
N GLN A 56 13.80 -24.75 17.98
CA GLN A 56 13.13 -23.47 17.99
C GLN A 56 14.16 -22.35 17.76
N GLU A 57 13.91 -21.47 16.79
CA GLU A 57 14.49 -20.14 16.86
C GLU A 57 13.70 -19.31 17.88
N ALA A 58 14.41 -18.91 18.92
CA ALA A 58 14.05 -18.03 20.04
C ALA A 58 12.58 -17.58 20.19
N LYS A 59 11.96 -18.04 21.28
CA LYS A 59 10.80 -17.48 22.01
C LYS A 59 9.38 -17.95 21.70
N THR A 60 9.13 -18.84 20.76
CA THR A 60 7.81 -19.47 20.66
C THR A 60 7.94 -20.99 20.75
N LYS A 61 7.22 -21.62 21.68
CA LYS A 61 7.21 -23.09 21.85
C LYS A 61 6.40 -23.71 20.72
N ALA A 62 7.05 -24.43 19.80
CA ALA A 62 6.41 -25.03 18.62
C ALA A 62 5.95 -26.46 18.90
N THR A 63 4.71 -26.77 18.53
CA THR A 63 4.13 -28.11 18.60
C THR A 63 2.99 -28.25 17.58
N ARG A 64 2.49 -29.46 17.36
CA ARG A 64 1.59 -29.77 16.24
C ARG A 64 0.10 -29.50 16.49
N THR A 65 -0.30 -29.38 17.74
CA THR A 65 -1.65 -28.97 18.13
C THR A 65 -1.60 -27.56 18.61
N PHE A 66 -2.30 -26.66 17.91
CA PHE A 66 -2.45 -25.30 18.38
C PHE A 66 -3.49 -25.29 19.50
N SER A 67 -3.09 -24.93 20.69
CA SER A 67 -3.99 -24.39 21.69
C SER A 67 -3.87 -22.86 21.61
N TYR A 68 -5.00 -22.19 21.66
CA TYR A 68 -5.04 -20.75 21.64
C TYR A 68 -5.33 -20.26 23.04
N ASN A 69 -4.41 -19.51 23.60
CA ASN A 69 -4.66 -18.75 24.82
C ASN A 69 -4.99 -17.32 24.44
N PHE A 70 -6.11 -16.83 24.92
CA PHE A 70 -6.44 -15.44 24.82
C PHE A 70 -5.87 -14.72 26.06
N GLU A 71 -4.93 -13.79 25.85
CA GLU A 71 -4.56 -12.79 26.82
C GLU A 71 -5.21 -11.46 26.41
N GLY A 72 -6.37 -11.17 26.99
CA GLY A 72 -7.19 -10.03 26.59
C GLY A 72 -7.78 -10.21 25.17
N SER A 73 -7.51 -9.27 24.26
CA SER A 73 -7.91 -9.35 22.83
C SER A 73 -6.88 -10.03 21.93
N ASN A 74 -5.73 -10.45 22.48
CA ASN A 74 -4.63 -11.01 21.71
C ASN A 74 -4.70 -12.53 21.70
N LEU A 75 -4.62 -13.12 20.50
CA LEU A 75 -4.55 -14.56 20.30
C LEU A 75 -3.09 -14.98 20.25
N ILE A 76 -2.66 -15.78 21.25
CA ILE A 76 -1.31 -16.33 21.28
C ILE A 76 -1.38 -17.81 20.87
N PRO A 77 -0.90 -18.19 19.68
CA PRO A 77 -0.87 -19.58 19.27
C PRO A 77 0.21 -20.33 20.08
N THR A 78 -0.21 -21.37 20.78
CA THR A 78 0.69 -22.30 21.45
C THR A 78 0.54 -23.65 20.80
N ILE A 79 1.63 -24.25 20.35
CA ILE A 79 1.63 -25.53 19.66
C ILE A 79 2.05 -26.63 20.65
N ASN A 80 1.24 -27.68 20.91
CA ASN A 80 1.54 -28.77 21.85
C ASN A 80 1.40 -30.16 21.19
N PHE A 81 2.39 -31.02 21.36
CA PHE A 81 2.24 -32.46 21.11
C PHE A 81 1.68 -33.15 22.36
N LYS A 82 0.71 -34.02 22.17
CA LYS A 82 0.20 -34.83 23.25
C LYS A 82 1.09 -36.06 23.49
N GLU A 83 1.30 -36.38 24.76
CA GLU A 83 2.00 -37.61 25.14
C GLU A 83 1.31 -38.81 24.50
N GLY A 84 2.10 -39.68 23.87
CA GLY A 84 1.62 -40.85 23.13
C GLY A 84 1.08 -40.53 21.72
N GLU A 85 1.08 -39.29 21.26
CA GLU A 85 0.62 -38.93 19.91
C GLU A 85 1.54 -39.53 18.85
N SER A 86 0.93 -40.14 17.81
CA SER A 86 1.64 -40.64 16.63
C SER A 86 1.71 -39.56 15.55
N VAL A 87 2.92 -39.19 15.15
CA VAL A 87 3.20 -38.13 14.14
C VAL A 87 3.67 -38.82 12.85
N PRO A 88 2.81 -38.96 11.81
CA PRO A 88 3.23 -39.49 10.52
C PRO A 88 4.25 -38.56 9.87
N SER A 89 5.28 -39.16 9.28
CA SER A 89 6.31 -38.44 8.55
C SER A 89 6.83 -39.28 7.38
N ARG A 90 7.68 -38.68 6.57
CA ARG A 90 8.38 -39.34 5.47
C ARG A 90 9.86 -39.33 5.74
N CYS A 91 10.53 -40.44 5.48
CA CYS A 91 11.97 -40.57 5.51
C CYS A 91 12.48 -40.67 4.07
N PHE A 92 13.40 -39.82 3.71
CA PHE A 92 14.10 -39.86 2.43
C PHE A 92 15.50 -40.41 2.64
N ILE A 93 15.89 -41.38 1.79
CA ILE A 93 17.18 -42.09 1.89
C ILE A 93 17.93 -41.90 0.58
N LYS A 94 19.17 -41.41 0.64
CA LYS A 94 20.09 -41.29 -0.51
C LYS A 94 21.43 -41.94 -0.20
N ASN A 95 22.12 -42.37 -1.25
CA ASN A 95 23.54 -42.70 -1.20
C ASN A 95 24.35 -41.65 -1.95
N GLU A 96 25.42 -41.14 -1.35
CA GLU A 96 26.21 -40.07 -1.96
C GLU A 96 27.15 -40.57 -3.04
N ASP A 97 27.59 -41.81 -2.93
CA ASP A 97 28.55 -42.39 -3.88
C ASP A 97 27.87 -43.02 -5.11
N LEU A 98 26.55 -43.17 -5.07
CA LEU A 98 25.75 -43.80 -6.10
C LEU A 98 24.69 -42.86 -6.64
N ASN A 99 24.62 -42.77 -7.96
CA ASN A 99 23.55 -42.03 -8.61
C ASN A 99 22.27 -42.89 -8.71
N ILE A 100 21.70 -43.25 -7.58
CA ILE A 100 20.43 -43.95 -7.47
C ILE A 100 19.33 -43.01 -7.03
N PRO A 101 18.06 -43.23 -7.42
CA PRO A 101 16.95 -42.42 -6.98
C PRO A 101 16.84 -42.36 -5.46
N ILE A 102 16.41 -41.21 -4.93
CA ILE A 102 16.12 -41.05 -3.51
C ILE A 102 14.91 -41.93 -3.17
N LYS A 103 15.07 -42.79 -2.16
CA LYS A 103 13.98 -43.62 -1.68
C LYS A 103 13.15 -42.91 -0.62
N GLU A 104 11.86 -42.77 -0.87
CA GLU A 104 10.88 -42.31 0.12
C GLU A 104 10.24 -43.49 0.84
N ILE A 105 10.15 -43.40 2.17
CA ILE A 105 9.44 -44.37 3.02
C ILE A 105 8.60 -43.66 4.09
N PRO A 106 7.37 -44.14 4.37
CA PRO A 106 6.57 -43.61 5.46
C PRO A 106 7.17 -44.05 6.80
N VAL A 107 7.29 -43.16 7.75
CA VAL A 107 7.71 -43.41 9.11
C VAL A 107 6.80 -42.74 10.11
N LYS A 108 6.81 -43.20 11.36
CA LYS A 108 6.01 -42.61 12.43
C LYS A 108 6.92 -42.20 13.58
N TRP A 109 6.62 -41.04 14.14
CA TRP A 109 7.23 -40.61 15.39
C TRP A 109 6.20 -40.68 16.50
N ILE A 110 6.59 -41.11 17.66
CA ILE A 110 5.74 -41.20 18.86
C ILE A 110 6.25 -40.16 19.85
N VAL A 111 5.36 -39.37 20.41
CA VAL A 111 5.69 -38.38 21.44
C VAL A 111 5.85 -39.09 22.79
N ARG A 112 7.04 -39.05 23.38
CA ARG A 112 7.33 -39.56 24.73
C ARG A 112 8.20 -38.56 25.48
N ASN A 113 7.77 -38.14 26.66
CA ASN A 113 8.48 -37.15 27.47
C ASN A 113 8.87 -35.89 26.69
N LYS A 114 7.93 -35.33 25.90
CA LYS A 114 8.13 -34.17 25.03
C LYS A 114 9.19 -34.36 23.93
N THR A 115 9.61 -35.58 23.66
CA THR A 115 10.58 -35.94 22.62
C THR A 115 9.89 -36.79 21.57
N LEU A 116 10.24 -36.61 20.30
CA LEU A 116 9.80 -37.47 19.22
C LEU A 116 10.73 -38.70 19.15
N ILE A 117 10.15 -39.89 19.19
CA ILE A 117 10.87 -41.15 19.07
C ILE A 117 10.39 -41.88 17.83
N CYS A 118 11.31 -42.21 16.93
CA CYS A 118 11.03 -43.04 15.75
C CYS A 118 11.43 -44.48 16.06
N ASP A 119 10.58 -45.42 15.66
CA ASP A 119 10.88 -46.83 15.71
C ASP A 119 11.94 -47.21 14.66
N ASP A 120 12.44 -48.46 14.72
CA ASP A 120 13.40 -48.99 13.75
C ASP A 120 12.85 -48.94 12.32
N ILE A 121 13.72 -48.59 11.38
CA ILE A 121 13.37 -48.49 9.97
C ILE A 121 14.04 -49.62 9.20
N ASN A 122 13.23 -50.45 8.54
CA ASN A 122 13.70 -51.50 7.64
C ASN A 122 13.35 -51.13 6.19
N VAL A 123 14.33 -51.07 5.30
CA VAL A 123 14.11 -50.74 3.90
C VAL A 123 15.03 -51.52 2.98
N ASP A 124 14.46 -51.98 1.85
CA ASP A 124 15.15 -52.63 0.76
C ASP A 124 15.38 -51.68 -0.38
N ILE A 125 16.63 -51.49 -0.78
CA ILE A 125 17.01 -50.61 -1.88
C ILE A 125 17.73 -51.38 -2.96
N LYS A 126 17.26 -51.35 -4.18
CA LYS A 126 17.93 -51.92 -5.34
C LYS A 126 19.12 -51.08 -5.76
N VAL A 127 20.28 -51.71 -5.84
CA VAL A 127 21.54 -51.06 -6.25
C VAL A 127 22.26 -51.92 -7.30
N PRO A 128 23.16 -51.35 -8.11
CA PRO A 128 24.01 -52.10 -9.02
C PRO A 128 24.85 -53.17 -8.27
N ASN A 129 25.07 -54.32 -8.88
CA ASN A 129 25.75 -55.48 -8.22
C ASN A 129 27.15 -55.18 -7.68
N ASN A 130 27.87 -54.25 -8.29
CA ASN A 130 29.22 -53.82 -7.91
C ASN A 130 29.25 -52.76 -6.82
N THR A 131 28.09 -52.35 -6.27
CA THR A 131 27.99 -51.33 -5.23
C THR A 131 28.68 -51.78 -3.95
N LYS A 132 29.67 -51.00 -3.48
CA LYS A 132 30.23 -51.07 -2.12
C LYS A 132 29.28 -50.37 -1.16
N ALA A 133 29.46 -50.55 0.15
CA ALA A 133 28.55 -50.06 1.19
C ALA A 133 28.34 -48.55 1.24
N GLY A 134 28.95 -47.72 0.52
CA GLY A 134 28.79 -46.29 0.32
C GLY A 134 28.30 -45.43 1.52
N LYS A 135 28.25 -44.13 1.32
CA LYS A 135 27.76 -43.21 2.35
C LYS A 135 26.24 -42.99 2.22
N TRP A 136 25.50 -43.51 3.19
CA TRP A 136 24.05 -43.34 3.26
C TRP A 136 23.67 -42.16 4.11
N LYS A 137 22.72 -41.35 3.61
CA LYS A 137 22.14 -40.22 4.33
C LYS A 137 20.62 -40.35 4.38
N VAL A 138 20.05 -39.84 5.47
CA VAL A 138 18.59 -39.76 5.67
C VAL A 138 18.19 -38.34 6.01
N CYS A 139 16.98 -37.96 5.58
CA CYS A 139 16.32 -36.78 6.10
C CYS A 139 14.84 -37.06 6.31
N PHE A 140 14.19 -36.29 7.17
CA PHE A 140 12.80 -36.51 7.56
C PHE A 140 11.97 -35.28 7.29
N TYR A 141 10.74 -35.55 6.85
CA TYR A 141 9.74 -34.51 6.61
C TYR A 141 8.45 -34.84 7.35
N ILE A 142 7.93 -33.89 8.09
CA ILE A 142 6.60 -33.92 8.73
C ILE A 142 5.73 -32.88 8.01
N GLY A 143 4.58 -33.29 7.52
CA GLY A 143 3.65 -32.38 6.84
C GLY A 143 3.00 -33.02 5.62
N ASP A 144 2.10 -32.28 5.00
CA ASP A 144 1.48 -32.66 3.75
C ASP A 144 2.38 -32.24 2.57
N GLY A 145 2.29 -32.94 1.46
CA GLY A 145 3.07 -32.70 0.26
C GLY A 145 3.23 -33.95 -0.60
N THR A 146 3.73 -33.78 -1.80
CA THR A 146 3.91 -34.86 -2.79
C THR A 146 5.36 -34.94 -3.25
N TYR A 147 5.93 -36.13 -3.24
CA TYR A 147 7.25 -36.40 -3.77
C TYR A 147 7.16 -36.96 -5.19
N ASN A 148 7.94 -36.41 -6.10
CA ASN A 148 8.12 -36.92 -7.44
C ASN A 148 9.50 -37.59 -7.54
N GLU A 149 9.53 -38.93 -7.59
CA GLU A 149 10.77 -39.70 -7.63
C GLU A 149 11.60 -39.43 -8.89
N LYS A 150 10.95 -39.13 -10.04
CA LYS A 150 11.66 -38.90 -11.31
C LYS A 150 12.43 -37.60 -11.32
N THR A 151 11.88 -36.54 -10.72
CA THR A 151 12.51 -35.21 -10.65
C THR A 151 13.21 -34.98 -9.33
N GLU A 152 13.05 -35.89 -8.36
CA GLU A 152 13.50 -35.76 -6.97
C GLU A 152 13.05 -34.46 -6.31
N THR A 153 11.87 -33.99 -6.74
CA THR A 153 11.27 -32.76 -6.29
C THR A 153 10.12 -33.06 -5.34
N PHE A 154 10.11 -32.35 -4.25
CA PHE A 154 9.01 -32.39 -3.30
C PHE A 154 8.18 -31.10 -3.45
N THR A 155 6.87 -31.24 -3.56
CA THR A 155 5.93 -30.14 -3.67
C THR A 155 5.07 -30.08 -2.42
N ILE A 156 5.05 -28.92 -1.79
CA ILE A 156 4.08 -28.58 -0.74
C ILE A 156 2.97 -27.78 -1.42
N ASP A 157 1.77 -28.30 -1.33
CA ASP A 157 0.55 -27.61 -1.78
C ASP A 157 -0.31 -27.33 -0.56
N ALA A 158 -0.11 -26.17 0.04
CA ALA A 158 -0.88 -25.79 1.21
C ALA A 158 -2.33 -25.48 0.81
N GLU A 159 -3.27 -25.86 1.67
CA GLU A 159 -4.67 -25.51 1.45
C GLU A 159 -4.82 -23.97 1.44
N THR A 160 -5.45 -23.46 0.38
CA THR A 160 -5.76 -22.04 0.20
C THR A 160 -6.97 -21.58 1.03
N ASN A 161 -7.45 -22.42 1.95
CA ASN A 161 -8.63 -22.15 2.75
C ASN A 161 -8.27 -21.62 4.14
N LEU A 162 -8.95 -20.55 4.53
CA LEU A 162 -8.93 -20.06 5.90
C LEU A 162 -9.69 -21.06 6.80
N ARG A 163 -9.08 -21.51 7.88
CA ARG A 163 -9.75 -22.40 8.84
C ARG A 163 -10.17 -21.62 10.08
N PRO A 164 -11.46 -21.73 10.50
CA PRO A 164 -11.92 -21.06 11.72
C PRO A 164 -11.16 -21.57 12.94
N ILE A 165 -10.82 -20.64 13.84
CA ILE A 165 -10.20 -20.95 15.12
C ILE A 165 -11.28 -20.86 16.20
N ASN A 166 -11.66 -21.98 16.79
CA ASN A 166 -12.66 -22.04 17.85
C ASN A 166 -11.99 -22.03 19.23
N ASN A 167 -12.52 -21.23 20.15
CA ASN A 167 -11.97 -21.01 21.49
C ASN A 167 -11.87 -22.29 22.36
N ASN A 168 -12.59 -23.36 21.98
CA ASN A 168 -12.75 -24.56 22.81
C ASN A 168 -12.21 -25.84 22.18
N ASN A 169 -11.64 -25.81 20.98
CA ASN A 169 -11.17 -27.02 20.31
C ASN A 169 -9.69 -26.90 19.93
N GLU A 170 -8.92 -27.87 20.39
CA GLU A 170 -7.59 -28.14 19.86
C GLU A 170 -7.70 -28.51 18.39
N GLN A 171 -7.36 -27.60 17.52
CA GLN A 171 -7.32 -27.88 16.08
C GLN A 171 -5.97 -28.43 15.69
N ARG A 172 -5.98 -29.53 14.95
CA ARG A 172 -4.75 -30.12 14.39
C ARG A 172 -4.42 -29.43 13.08
N TRP A 173 -3.23 -28.84 13.03
CA TRP A 173 -2.65 -28.27 11.82
C TRP A 173 -1.45 -29.09 11.41
N THR A 174 -1.40 -29.50 10.16
CA THR A 174 -0.24 -30.21 9.61
C THR A 174 0.77 -29.18 9.12
N LEU A 175 1.59 -28.67 10.04
CA LEU A 175 2.67 -27.76 9.66
C LEU A 175 3.85 -28.54 9.08
N PRO A 176 4.51 -28.04 8.04
CA PRO A 176 5.68 -28.68 7.49
C PRO A 176 6.91 -28.47 8.36
N TYR A 177 7.59 -29.56 8.69
CA TYR A 177 8.88 -29.56 9.35
C TYR A 177 9.87 -30.43 8.56
N LEU A 178 11.10 -29.96 8.48
CA LEU A 178 12.17 -30.66 7.78
C LEU A 178 13.38 -30.84 8.68
N SER A 179 14.04 -32.01 8.58
CA SER A 179 15.36 -32.20 9.14
C SER A 179 16.47 -31.98 8.11
N ALA A 180 17.67 -31.65 8.57
CA ALA A 180 18.85 -31.73 7.71
C ALA A 180 19.13 -33.20 7.29
N TRP A 181 19.85 -33.34 6.17
CA TRP A 181 20.43 -34.64 5.83
C TRP A 181 21.43 -35.08 6.91
N SER A 182 21.25 -36.29 7.45
CA SER A 182 22.10 -36.88 8.46
C SER A 182 22.77 -38.13 7.91
N GLU A 183 24.10 -38.27 8.06
CA GLU A 183 24.85 -39.46 7.67
C GLU A 183 24.54 -40.59 8.61
N LEU A 184 24.27 -41.80 8.06
CA LEU A 184 24.05 -42.99 8.82
C LEU A 184 25.39 -43.53 9.33
N ARG A 185 25.48 -43.84 10.64
CA ARG A 185 26.66 -44.41 11.26
C ARG A 185 26.48 -45.92 11.38
N ILE A 186 27.45 -46.68 10.86
CA ILE A 186 27.46 -48.14 11.02
C ILE A 186 27.99 -48.47 12.43
N ARG A 187 27.23 -49.24 13.17
CA ARG A 187 27.63 -49.75 14.49
C ARG A 187 28.42 -51.06 14.38
N GLU A 188 29.06 -51.46 15.47
CA GLU A 188 29.85 -52.72 15.56
C GLU A 188 29.04 -53.97 15.19
N ASN A 189 27.73 -53.97 15.47
CA ASN A 189 26.81 -55.06 15.12
C ASN A 189 26.36 -55.03 13.64
N GLY A 190 26.85 -54.11 12.82
CA GLY A 190 26.46 -53.93 11.42
C GLY A 190 25.19 -53.10 11.19
N ASN A 191 24.45 -52.79 12.24
CA ASN A 191 23.26 -51.93 12.14
C ASN A 191 23.65 -50.49 11.87
N MET A 192 22.74 -49.75 11.26
CA MET A 192 22.92 -48.31 11.03
C MET A 192 22.20 -47.51 12.10
N SER A 193 22.78 -46.41 12.51
CA SER A 193 22.16 -45.48 13.45
C SER A 193 22.16 -44.06 12.92
N ILE A 194 21.13 -43.31 13.26
CA ILE A 194 21.00 -41.92 12.97
C ILE A 194 21.51 -41.10 14.17
N PRO A 195 22.41 -40.12 13.98
CA PRO A 195 22.65 -39.14 15.03
C PRO A 195 21.37 -38.37 15.35
N SER A 196 21.36 -37.56 16.39
CA SER A 196 20.17 -36.79 16.77
C SER A 196 19.55 -36.06 15.59
N VAL A 197 18.26 -36.21 15.39
CA VAL A 197 17.48 -35.51 14.35
C VAL A 197 16.94 -34.19 14.92
N SER A 198 17.03 -33.12 14.15
CA SER A 198 16.44 -31.86 14.52
C SER A 198 15.48 -31.41 13.43
N PHE A 199 14.22 -31.18 13.79
CA PHE A 199 13.20 -30.66 12.90
C PHE A 199 13.14 -29.15 12.95
N ILE A 200 13.14 -28.52 11.80
CA ILE A 200 13.00 -27.07 11.62
C ILE A 200 11.65 -26.79 10.97
N PRO A 201 10.81 -25.95 11.58
CA PRO A 201 9.53 -25.57 11.00
C PRO A 201 9.73 -24.79 9.70
N GLN A 202 8.93 -25.12 8.69
CA GLN A 202 8.94 -24.47 7.38
C GLN A 202 7.69 -23.59 7.25
N GLY A 203 7.85 -22.43 6.57
CA GLY A 203 6.75 -21.49 6.41
C GLY A 203 6.37 -20.74 7.68
N ALA A 204 5.32 -19.95 7.61
CA ALA A 204 4.78 -19.16 8.72
C ALA A 204 3.30 -19.43 8.91
N PHE A 205 2.82 -19.32 10.15
CA PHE A 205 1.40 -19.46 10.46
C PHE A 205 0.81 -18.10 10.79
N ILE A 206 -0.32 -17.77 10.16
CA ILE A 206 -1.00 -16.50 10.35
C ILE A 206 -2.38 -16.73 10.95
N CYS A 207 -2.65 -16.06 12.07
CA CYS A 207 -3.97 -15.96 12.67
C CYS A 207 -4.56 -14.61 12.32
N THR A 208 -5.79 -14.59 11.84
CA THR A 208 -6.43 -13.35 11.40
C THR A 208 -7.89 -13.24 11.82
N ASN A 209 -8.34 -12.03 12.04
CA ASN A 209 -9.74 -11.67 12.12
C ASN A 209 -10.04 -10.47 11.21
N ILE A 210 -11.30 -10.19 10.97
CA ILE A 210 -11.77 -9.17 10.03
C ILE A 210 -12.68 -8.23 10.76
N VAL A 211 -12.43 -6.90 10.66
CA VAL A 211 -13.28 -5.85 11.22
C VAL A 211 -13.96 -5.09 10.08
N ASN A 212 -15.26 -5.00 10.11
CA ASN A 212 -16.00 -4.23 9.12
C ASN A 212 -16.08 -2.75 9.48
N ASN A 213 -15.23 -1.92 8.92
CA ASN A 213 -15.27 -0.46 9.05
C ASN A 213 -15.85 0.25 7.81
N THR A 214 -16.61 -0.46 6.96
CA THR A 214 -17.17 0.10 5.72
C THR A 214 -18.41 0.98 5.94
N GLY A 215 -19.01 0.94 7.13
CA GLY A 215 -20.27 1.64 7.44
C GLY A 215 -21.53 0.94 6.93
N LYS A 216 -21.42 -0.16 6.17
CA LYS A 216 -22.54 -0.97 5.65
C LYS A 216 -22.39 -2.43 6.08
N LYS A 217 -23.49 -3.20 6.08
CA LYS A 217 -23.42 -4.66 6.17
C LYS A 217 -22.71 -5.20 4.93
N ILE A 218 -21.80 -6.12 5.12
CA ILE A 218 -21.00 -6.74 4.04
C ILE A 218 -21.12 -8.26 4.12
N SER A 219 -21.01 -8.92 2.97
CA SER A 219 -20.90 -10.36 2.86
C SER A 219 -19.59 -10.71 2.17
N LEU A 220 -18.78 -11.61 2.77
CA LEU A 220 -17.45 -11.96 2.32
C LEU A 220 -17.33 -13.45 2.07
N LYS A 221 -16.70 -13.84 0.95
CA LYS A 221 -16.39 -15.24 0.62
C LYS A 221 -14.90 -15.56 0.69
N ALA A 222 -14.04 -14.56 0.54
CA ALA A 222 -12.59 -14.75 0.52
C ALA A 222 -11.86 -13.46 0.88
N LEU A 223 -10.59 -13.60 1.25
CA LEU A 223 -9.61 -12.51 1.30
C LEU A 223 -8.65 -12.65 0.13
N SER A 224 -8.33 -11.57 -0.55
CA SER A 224 -7.31 -11.52 -1.58
C SER A 224 -6.12 -10.74 -1.09
N MET A 225 -4.92 -11.28 -1.27
CA MET A 225 -3.66 -10.63 -0.92
C MET A 225 -2.86 -10.36 -2.19
N ARG A 226 -2.49 -9.08 -2.40
CA ARG A 226 -1.73 -8.63 -3.57
C ARG A 226 -0.46 -7.93 -3.11
N ALA A 227 0.57 -7.92 -3.97
CA ALA A 227 1.67 -6.97 -3.85
C ALA A 227 1.16 -5.53 -4.07
N SER A 228 1.90 -4.53 -3.60
CA SER A 228 1.50 -3.14 -3.82
C SER A 228 1.44 -2.82 -5.32
N ASP A 229 0.45 -2.02 -5.75
CA ASP A 229 0.15 -1.71 -7.15
C ASP A 229 1.31 -1.10 -7.96
N SER A 230 2.36 -0.64 -7.30
CA SER A 230 3.53 -0.01 -7.94
C SER A 230 4.66 -0.97 -8.28
N SER A 231 4.62 -2.22 -7.82
CA SER A 231 5.69 -3.19 -8.05
C SER A 231 5.22 -4.32 -8.97
N GLN A 232 6.08 -4.72 -9.91
CA GLN A 232 5.92 -5.97 -10.65
C GLN A 232 6.28 -7.19 -9.79
N GLU A 233 6.34 -7.02 -8.47
CA GLU A 233 6.80 -8.04 -7.53
C GLU A 233 5.69 -9.03 -7.17
N PRO A 234 6.04 -10.31 -6.91
CA PRO A 234 5.09 -11.33 -6.49
C PRO A 234 4.52 -11.01 -5.10
N ALA A 235 3.40 -11.65 -4.75
CA ALA A 235 2.86 -11.60 -3.39
C ALA A 235 3.92 -11.98 -2.34
N PRO A 236 3.85 -11.46 -1.10
CA PRO A 236 4.89 -11.65 -0.07
C PRO A 236 5.05 -13.08 0.42
N PHE A 237 4.18 -13.97 0.01
CA PHE A 237 4.18 -15.39 0.34
C PHE A 237 3.37 -16.18 -0.69
N VAL A 238 3.55 -17.51 -0.69
CA VAL A 238 2.86 -18.43 -1.58
C VAL A 238 2.31 -19.63 -0.82
N TRP A 239 1.34 -20.31 -1.44
CA TRP A 239 0.76 -21.54 -0.94
C TRP A 239 1.53 -22.79 -1.37
N LYS A 240 2.23 -22.71 -2.50
CA LYS A 240 2.98 -23.82 -3.09
C LYS A 240 4.47 -23.57 -2.98
N ALA A 241 5.19 -24.60 -2.59
CA ALA A 241 6.64 -24.58 -2.58
C ALA A 241 7.15 -25.90 -3.15
N GLU A 242 8.14 -25.79 -4.02
CA GLU A 242 8.84 -26.94 -4.57
C GLU A 242 10.32 -26.85 -4.20
N TRP A 243 10.92 -27.96 -3.84
CA TRP A 243 12.36 -28.03 -3.67
C TRP A 243 12.92 -29.34 -4.21
N ASN A 244 14.14 -29.27 -4.73
CA ASN A 244 14.89 -30.45 -5.08
C ASN A 244 15.56 -31.02 -3.83
N ILE A 245 15.16 -32.23 -3.42
CA ILE A 245 15.61 -32.83 -2.18
C ILE A 245 17.10 -33.18 -2.22
N ARG A 246 17.64 -33.61 -3.38
CA ARG A 246 19.04 -34.06 -3.51
C ARG A 246 20.03 -32.92 -3.28
N SER A 247 19.76 -31.75 -3.81
CA SER A 247 20.69 -30.61 -3.79
C SER A 247 20.69 -29.83 -2.47
N ASN A 248 19.68 -30.04 -1.61
CA ASN A 248 19.54 -29.24 -0.39
C ASN A 248 20.00 -30.02 0.85
N GLU A 249 21.24 -29.80 1.26
CA GLU A 249 21.82 -30.47 2.44
C GLU A 249 21.56 -29.77 3.77
N LYS A 250 21.12 -28.49 3.72
CA LYS A 250 20.82 -27.71 4.92
C LYS A 250 19.34 -27.81 5.27
N ALA A 251 19.02 -27.86 6.54
CA ALA A 251 17.64 -27.86 7.03
C ALA A 251 16.89 -26.54 6.82
N THR A 252 17.53 -25.54 6.26
CA THR A 252 16.91 -24.31 5.81
C THR A 252 16.55 -24.46 4.33
N LEU A 253 15.30 -24.85 4.07
CA LEU A 253 14.79 -24.93 2.72
C LEU A 253 14.53 -23.53 2.20
N THR A 254 15.20 -23.18 1.12
CA THR A 254 14.76 -22.09 0.27
C THR A 254 13.89 -22.76 -0.80
N PRO A 255 12.57 -22.68 -0.71
CA PRO A 255 11.73 -23.25 -1.76
C PRO A 255 12.06 -22.57 -3.07
N THR A 256 12.30 -23.37 -4.11
CA THR A 256 12.43 -22.82 -5.46
C THR A 256 11.03 -22.49 -5.92
N LEU A 257 10.68 -21.21 -5.83
CA LEU A 257 9.42 -20.71 -6.34
C LEU A 257 9.51 -20.74 -7.86
N THR A 258 8.67 -21.53 -8.49
CA THR A 258 8.39 -21.34 -9.92
C THR A 258 7.43 -20.15 -10.02
N PRO A 259 7.88 -18.97 -10.48
CA PRO A 259 6.98 -17.86 -10.73
C PRO A 259 6.12 -18.25 -11.93
N LYS A 260 4.91 -18.71 -11.71
CA LYS A 260 3.87 -18.58 -12.73
C LYS A 260 3.51 -17.10 -12.78
N GLU A 261 3.35 -16.57 -13.98
CA GLU A 261 3.05 -15.15 -14.27
C GLU A 261 1.82 -14.59 -13.51
N ASP A 262 1.02 -15.46 -12.89
CA ASP A 262 -0.21 -15.11 -12.16
C ASP A 262 -0.06 -14.98 -10.64
N ASN A 263 1.14 -15.05 -10.07
CA ASN A 263 1.34 -15.01 -8.61
C ASN A 263 1.24 -13.61 -7.98
N LYS A 264 0.62 -12.65 -8.65
CA LYS A 264 0.42 -11.29 -8.11
C LYS A 264 -0.70 -11.24 -7.06
N GLU A 265 -1.56 -12.24 -7.03
CA GLU A 265 -2.71 -12.33 -6.15
C GLU A 265 -2.84 -13.71 -5.52
N ILE A 266 -3.05 -13.73 -4.21
CA ILE A 266 -3.35 -14.95 -3.45
C ILE A 266 -4.76 -14.82 -2.90
N ILE A 267 -5.64 -15.75 -3.27
CA ILE A 267 -7.02 -15.78 -2.77
C ILE A 267 -7.12 -16.83 -1.65
N CYS A 268 -7.51 -16.37 -0.47
CA CYS A 268 -7.76 -17.18 0.72
C CYS A 268 -9.28 -17.33 0.90
N ASN A 269 -9.83 -18.48 0.58
CA ASN A 269 -11.26 -18.72 0.70
C ASN A 269 -11.67 -18.90 2.16
N LEU A 270 -12.79 -18.30 2.53
CA LEU A 270 -13.47 -18.61 3.78
C LEU A 270 -14.20 -19.95 3.65
N PRO A 271 -14.30 -20.74 4.72
CA PRO A 271 -14.96 -22.06 4.68
C PRO A 271 -16.45 -21.95 4.38
N ALA A 272 -17.05 -20.83 4.72
CA ALA A 272 -18.40 -20.41 4.34
C ALA A 272 -18.41 -18.86 4.26
N PRO A 273 -19.28 -18.28 3.43
CA PRO A 273 -19.46 -16.84 3.43
C PRO A 273 -19.85 -16.30 4.81
N ILE A 274 -19.28 -15.16 5.20
CA ILE A 274 -19.57 -14.50 6.46
C ILE A 274 -20.26 -13.17 6.21
N GLU A 275 -21.23 -12.83 7.06
CA GLU A 275 -21.86 -11.53 7.07
C GLU A 275 -21.36 -10.74 8.27
N LEU A 276 -20.94 -9.49 8.05
CA LEU A 276 -20.50 -8.59 9.10
C LEU A 276 -21.29 -7.28 9.05
N LYS A 277 -21.90 -6.91 10.16
CA LYS A 277 -22.54 -5.60 10.35
C LYS A 277 -21.45 -4.51 10.50
N PRO A 278 -21.79 -3.21 10.35
CA PRO A 278 -20.84 -2.14 10.65
C PRO A 278 -20.24 -2.27 12.04
N LYS A 279 -18.91 -2.15 12.12
CA LYS A 279 -18.10 -2.31 13.34
C LYS A 279 -18.01 -3.73 13.92
N GLU A 280 -18.66 -4.69 13.31
CA GLU A 280 -18.56 -6.08 13.73
C GLU A 280 -17.19 -6.68 13.38
N VAL A 281 -16.73 -7.56 14.25
CA VAL A 281 -15.47 -8.29 14.13
C VAL A 281 -15.80 -9.76 13.88
N SER A 282 -15.18 -10.37 12.87
CA SER A 282 -15.33 -11.80 12.61
C SER A 282 -14.73 -12.66 13.73
N GLY A 283 -15.03 -13.97 13.70
CA GLY A 283 -14.18 -14.94 14.38
C GLY A 283 -12.76 -14.95 13.88
N TRP A 284 -11.88 -15.66 14.56
CA TRP A 284 -10.49 -15.86 14.14
C TRP A 284 -10.37 -16.99 13.13
N TYR A 285 -9.44 -16.79 12.18
CA TYR A 285 -9.08 -17.76 11.14
C TYR A 285 -7.57 -17.98 11.14
N GLY A 286 -7.13 -19.20 10.84
CA GLY A 286 -5.73 -19.56 10.70
C GLY A 286 -5.41 -20.03 9.28
N PHE A 287 -4.20 -19.77 8.83
CA PHE A 287 -3.65 -20.31 7.58
C PHE A 287 -2.12 -20.33 7.62
N TRP A 288 -1.58 -21.26 6.84
CA TRP A 288 -0.14 -21.39 6.69
C TRP A 288 0.30 -20.79 5.36
N VAL A 289 1.49 -20.16 5.33
CA VAL A 289 2.08 -19.55 4.16
C VAL A 289 3.58 -19.84 4.08
N MET A 290 4.13 -19.89 2.87
CA MET A 290 5.57 -19.93 2.64
C MET A 290 6.07 -18.52 2.30
N PRO A 291 6.91 -17.88 3.14
CA PRO A 291 7.49 -16.57 2.88
C PRO A 291 8.43 -16.58 1.68
N ILE A 292 8.38 -15.53 0.88
CA ILE A 292 9.29 -15.28 -0.25
C ILE A 292 10.45 -14.39 0.22
N GLY A 293 11.41 -14.94 0.95
CA GLY A 293 12.64 -14.23 1.34
C GLY A 293 12.46 -13.09 2.35
N THR A 294 13.58 -12.63 2.90
CA THR A 294 13.60 -11.62 3.99
C THR A 294 13.86 -10.19 3.53
N ASN A 295 14.22 -9.98 2.27
CA ASN A 295 14.80 -8.71 1.78
C ASN A 295 13.85 -7.85 0.94
N HIS A 296 12.59 -8.24 0.78
CA HIS A 296 11.63 -7.48 0.01
C HIS A 296 10.77 -6.64 0.95
N SER A 297 10.69 -5.33 0.66
CA SER A 297 9.74 -4.45 1.32
C SER A 297 8.36 -4.67 0.69
N TYR A 298 7.47 -5.32 1.42
CA TYR A 298 6.11 -5.56 0.97
C TYR A 298 5.14 -4.61 1.62
N ALA A 299 4.49 -3.79 0.83
CA ALA A 299 3.19 -3.26 1.19
C ALA A 299 2.15 -4.29 0.71
N SER A 300 1.74 -5.19 1.58
CA SER A 300 0.67 -6.13 1.22
C SER A 300 -0.67 -5.42 1.32
N ASN A 301 -1.27 -5.17 0.20
CA ASN A 301 -2.67 -4.79 0.14
C ASN A 301 -3.52 -6.06 0.22
N ILE A 302 -4.47 -6.09 1.13
CA ILE A 302 -5.39 -7.20 1.28
C ILE A 302 -6.79 -6.72 0.91
N TYR A 303 -7.44 -7.46 0.02
CA TYR A 303 -8.76 -7.14 -0.48
C TYR A 303 -9.76 -8.20 0.01
N ALA A 304 -10.94 -7.77 0.40
CA ALA A 304 -12.04 -8.70 0.63
C ALA A 304 -12.73 -9.00 -0.69
N VAL A 305 -13.03 -10.26 -0.92
CA VAL A 305 -13.81 -10.71 -2.08
C VAL A 305 -15.26 -10.89 -1.64
N PRO A 306 -16.20 -10.10 -2.16
CA PRO A 306 -17.60 -10.20 -1.80
C PRO A 306 -18.21 -11.50 -2.29
N GLN A 307 -19.33 -11.88 -1.68
CA GLN A 307 -20.07 -13.06 -2.06
C GLN A 307 -20.77 -12.88 -3.41
N ASP A 308 -21.34 -11.70 -3.64
CA ASP A 308 -22.09 -11.39 -4.85
C ASP A 308 -21.20 -10.66 -5.84
N ASN A 309 -21.19 -11.14 -7.09
CA ASN A 309 -20.46 -10.50 -8.21
C ASN A 309 -21.10 -9.15 -8.63
N GLU A 310 -22.19 -8.75 -7.99
CA GLU A 310 -22.95 -7.51 -8.26
C GLU A 310 -22.36 -6.26 -7.60
N ILE A 311 -21.17 -6.31 -7.05
CA ILE A 311 -20.52 -5.08 -6.65
C ILE A 311 -20.15 -4.34 -7.93
N GLU A 312 -20.76 -3.17 -8.08
CA GLU A 312 -20.35 -2.15 -9.04
C GLU A 312 -18.84 -2.26 -9.27
N GLN A 313 -18.43 -2.38 -10.52
CA GLN A 313 -17.04 -2.63 -10.96
C GLN A 313 -15.99 -1.69 -10.34
N ASN A 314 -16.42 -0.75 -9.50
CA ASN A 314 -15.63 0.30 -8.87
C ASN A 314 -15.54 0.19 -7.33
N SER A 315 -16.04 -0.86 -6.70
CA SER A 315 -16.00 -0.96 -5.23
C SER A 315 -15.24 -2.19 -4.76
N ALA A 316 -13.93 -2.19 -4.99
CA ALA A 316 -13.04 -3.10 -4.27
C ALA A 316 -13.02 -2.70 -2.77
N TRP A 317 -12.93 -3.68 -1.87
CA TRP A 317 -12.88 -3.47 -0.43
C TRP A 317 -11.42 -3.53 0.02
N TRP A 318 -10.88 -2.42 0.52
CA TRP A 318 -9.51 -2.38 1.00
C TRP A 318 -9.40 -2.84 2.44
N ILE A 319 -8.35 -3.60 2.70
CA ILE A 319 -7.83 -3.78 4.04
C ILE A 319 -6.60 -2.90 4.13
N TYR A 320 -6.66 -1.90 4.99
CA TYR A 320 -5.54 -1.03 5.24
C TYR A 320 -4.37 -1.86 5.82
N ASN A 321 -3.14 -1.59 5.37
CA ASN A 321 -1.91 -2.19 5.88
C ASN A 321 -1.92 -2.30 7.40
N THR A 322 -2.38 -3.45 7.91
CA THR A 322 -2.13 -3.77 9.30
C THR A 322 -0.76 -4.44 9.32
N PRO A 323 0.25 -3.85 9.96
CA PRO A 323 1.55 -4.49 10.07
C PRO A 323 1.34 -5.84 10.74
N ILE A 324 2.04 -6.85 10.24
CA ILE A 324 2.13 -8.13 10.94
C ILE A 324 2.73 -7.83 12.30
N GLU A 325 2.02 -8.16 13.38
CA GLU A 325 2.45 -7.85 14.72
C GLU A 325 3.87 -8.36 14.99
N GLY A 326 4.74 -7.50 15.50
CA GLY A 326 6.16 -7.79 15.70
C GLY A 326 7.07 -7.60 14.48
N ARG A 327 6.55 -7.02 13.37
CA ARG A 327 7.33 -6.68 12.17
C ARG A 327 7.13 -5.22 11.79
N SER A 328 8.12 -4.59 11.20
CA SER A 328 7.95 -3.26 10.60
C SER A 328 7.05 -3.34 9.36
N ASN A 329 6.36 -2.27 9.02
CA ASN A 329 5.35 -2.20 7.94
C ASN A 329 5.82 -2.70 6.56
N ALA A 330 7.13 -2.92 6.40
CA ALA A 330 7.75 -3.29 5.13
C ALA A 330 8.29 -4.74 5.11
N GLN A 331 8.03 -5.54 6.16
CA GLN A 331 8.66 -6.87 6.26
C GLN A 331 7.61 -7.98 6.27
N GLY A 332 7.73 -8.95 5.35
CA GLY A 332 6.91 -10.14 5.29
C GLY A 332 7.12 -11.10 6.47
N PRO A 333 6.31 -12.18 6.58
CA PRO A 333 6.47 -13.18 7.62
C PRO A 333 7.81 -13.92 7.48
N ILE A 334 8.32 -14.44 8.59
CA ILE A 334 9.53 -15.26 8.65
C ILE A 334 9.12 -16.72 8.84
N ALA A 335 9.79 -17.63 8.15
CA ALA A 335 9.60 -19.08 8.34
C ALA A 335 9.84 -19.47 9.81
N GLY A 336 9.04 -20.41 10.29
CA GLY A 336 9.09 -20.91 11.65
C GLY A 336 8.38 -20.04 12.70
N ARG A 337 7.73 -18.96 12.32
CA ARG A 337 7.03 -18.05 13.25
C ARG A 337 5.52 -18.03 13.02
N SER A 338 4.81 -17.66 14.09
CA SER A 338 3.37 -17.37 14.05
C SER A 338 3.12 -15.89 14.23
N TYR A 339 2.09 -15.39 13.55
CA TYR A 339 1.72 -13.98 13.54
C TYR A 339 0.23 -13.81 13.75
N THR A 340 -0.17 -12.68 14.33
CA THR A 340 -1.57 -12.24 14.39
C THR A 340 -1.75 -11.01 13.51
N MET A 341 -2.89 -10.94 12.83
CA MET A 341 -3.26 -9.81 11.97
C MET A 341 -4.74 -9.52 12.13
N THR A 342 -5.09 -8.24 12.25
CA THR A 342 -6.48 -7.80 12.21
C THR A 342 -6.73 -7.02 10.92
N PHE A 343 -7.59 -7.56 10.06
CA PHE A 343 -7.94 -6.90 8.81
C PHE A 343 -9.09 -5.92 9.01
N GLN A 344 -8.80 -4.64 8.87
CA GLN A 344 -9.81 -3.61 8.93
C GLN A 344 -10.32 -3.31 7.52
N LEU A 345 -11.51 -3.83 7.19
CA LEU A 345 -12.16 -3.54 5.93
C LEU A 345 -12.68 -2.10 5.92
N ARG A 346 -12.26 -1.34 4.93
CA ARG A 346 -12.83 -0.02 4.61
C ARG A 346 -13.33 -0.07 3.18
N LYS A 347 -14.41 0.68 2.87
CA LYS A 347 -14.82 0.85 1.48
C LYS A 347 -13.65 1.47 0.71
N LEU A 348 -13.23 0.85 -0.37
CA LEU A 348 -12.45 1.53 -1.39
C LEU A 348 -13.39 2.54 -2.04
N ILE A 349 -13.16 3.76 -1.68
CA ILE A 349 -13.64 4.87 -2.44
C ILE A 349 -12.52 5.11 -3.43
N ASN A 350 -12.83 5.03 -4.72
CA ASN A 350 -11.93 5.48 -5.75
C ASN A 350 -11.66 6.96 -5.50
N THR A 351 -10.63 7.25 -4.72
CA THR A 351 -10.28 8.62 -4.37
C THR A 351 -9.57 9.21 -5.53
N THR A 352 -10.32 9.97 -6.29
CA THR A 352 -9.83 10.77 -7.39
C THR A 352 -9.59 12.20 -6.90
N LEU A 353 -8.97 13.02 -7.73
CA LEU A 353 -8.82 14.45 -7.43
C LEU A 353 -10.17 15.18 -7.27
N THR A 354 -11.27 14.62 -7.80
CA THR A 354 -12.61 15.22 -7.67
C THR A 354 -13.30 14.95 -6.34
N ASN A 355 -12.90 13.92 -5.60
CA ASN A 355 -13.58 13.51 -4.35
C ASN A 355 -12.61 13.19 -3.21
N TRP A 356 -11.41 13.75 -3.21
CA TRP A 356 -10.36 13.40 -2.27
C TRP A 356 -10.68 13.70 -0.80
N MET A 357 -11.58 14.65 -0.53
CA MET A 357 -11.99 14.94 0.85
C MET A 357 -12.92 13.87 1.42
N GLN A 358 -13.43 12.96 0.60
CA GLN A 358 -14.29 11.87 1.04
C GLN A 358 -13.60 10.97 2.07
N ASP A 359 -12.28 10.76 1.94
CA ASP A 359 -11.49 9.94 2.86
C ASP A 359 -11.03 10.68 4.13
N ILE A 360 -11.29 11.96 4.21
CA ILE A 360 -10.97 12.74 5.40
C ILE A 360 -11.97 12.38 6.51
N ASP A 361 -11.45 12.11 7.71
CA ASP A 361 -12.29 11.91 8.89
C ASP A 361 -13.21 13.13 9.11
N GLY A 362 -14.51 12.89 9.24
CA GLY A 362 -15.50 13.94 9.49
C GLY A 362 -15.21 14.81 10.71
N ASN A 363 -14.47 14.31 11.70
CA ASN A 363 -14.04 15.07 12.87
C ASN A 363 -12.72 15.81 12.69
N ARG A 364 -12.05 15.70 11.53
CA ARG A 364 -10.84 16.44 11.23
C ARG A 364 -11.13 17.94 11.21
N LEU A 365 -10.35 18.72 11.95
CA LEU A 365 -10.39 20.18 11.90
C LEU A 365 -9.91 20.67 10.53
N VAL A 366 -10.68 21.52 9.87
CA VAL A 366 -10.35 22.04 8.53
C VAL A 366 -9.09 22.93 8.57
N CYS A 367 -8.88 23.69 9.66
CA CYS A 367 -7.64 24.46 9.87
C CYS A 367 -6.39 23.59 10.05
N LYS A 368 -6.54 22.28 10.27
CA LYS A 368 -5.46 21.27 10.35
C LYS A 368 -5.41 20.36 9.12
N MET A 369 -5.87 20.83 7.99
CA MET A 369 -5.81 20.13 6.70
C MET A 369 -4.79 20.78 5.78
N SER A 370 -4.31 20.00 4.83
CA SER A 370 -3.53 20.48 3.69
C SER A 370 -4.47 20.67 2.52
N ILE A 371 -4.70 21.93 2.14
CA ILE A 371 -5.70 22.28 1.13
C ILE A 371 -5.00 22.97 -0.05
N PRO A 372 -5.00 22.36 -1.24
CA PRO A 372 -4.46 23.01 -2.42
C PRO A 372 -5.39 24.13 -2.89
N GLY A 373 -4.79 25.27 -3.20
CA GLY A 373 -5.47 26.46 -3.68
C GLY A 373 -4.78 27.09 -4.88
N THR A 374 -5.43 28.09 -5.46
CA THR A 374 -4.93 28.84 -6.60
C THR A 374 -4.96 30.34 -6.34
N HIS A 375 -3.82 30.98 -6.64
CA HIS A 375 -3.67 32.43 -6.64
C HIS A 375 -4.31 32.99 -7.89
N ASP A 376 -5.03 34.11 -7.76
CA ASP A 376 -5.80 34.76 -8.86
C ASP A 376 -6.54 33.67 -9.68
N ALA A 377 -7.36 32.87 -8.99
CA ALA A 377 -7.89 31.61 -9.48
C ALA A 377 -8.64 31.72 -10.83
N ALA A 378 -9.24 32.86 -11.13
CA ALA A 378 -10.00 33.08 -12.35
C ALA A 378 -9.16 33.61 -13.52
N ALA A 379 -7.87 33.92 -13.32
CA ALA A 379 -7.01 34.51 -14.35
C ALA A 379 -6.40 33.41 -15.27
N ASN A 380 -7.27 32.67 -15.95
CA ASN A 380 -6.90 31.62 -16.90
C ASN A 380 -6.82 32.09 -18.35
N THR A 381 -7.16 33.36 -18.59
CA THR A 381 -7.08 34.07 -19.88
C THR A 381 -6.21 35.30 -19.75
N GLY A 382 -5.97 36.00 -20.84
CA GLY A 382 -5.13 37.20 -20.87
C GLY A 382 -3.70 36.95 -21.33
N ASN A 383 -2.88 38.00 -21.26
CA ASN A 383 -1.47 37.92 -21.69
C ASN A 383 -0.57 37.29 -20.63
N VAL A 384 0.72 37.13 -20.94
CA VAL A 384 1.72 36.43 -20.09
C VAL A 384 1.95 37.07 -18.71
N TRP A 385 1.55 38.30 -18.50
CA TRP A 385 1.67 39.04 -17.25
C TRP A 385 0.44 38.89 -16.35
N VAL A 386 -0.71 38.60 -16.98
CA VAL A 386 -2.02 38.51 -16.32
C VAL A 386 -2.37 37.05 -16.00
N LYS A 387 -2.03 36.15 -16.90
CA LYS A 387 -2.41 34.75 -16.78
C LYS A 387 -1.63 34.01 -15.66
N THR A 388 -2.35 33.60 -14.62
CA THR A 388 -1.82 32.84 -13.47
C THR A 388 -2.25 31.38 -13.47
N GLN A 389 -3.28 31.04 -14.27
CA GLN A 389 -3.84 29.68 -14.33
C GLN A 389 -3.95 29.20 -15.78
N ASP A 390 -3.72 27.91 -16.03
CA ASP A 390 -4.07 27.28 -17.30
C ASP A 390 -5.49 26.69 -17.27
N TRP A 391 -6.04 26.43 -16.09
CA TRP A 391 -7.34 25.83 -15.85
C TRP A 391 -8.39 26.87 -15.47
N ASP A 392 -9.61 26.70 -15.98
CA ASP A 392 -10.79 27.40 -15.44
C ASP A 392 -11.20 26.81 -14.08
N ILE A 393 -12.13 27.45 -13.39
CA ILE A 393 -12.60 27.03 -12.06
C ILE A 393 -13.10 25.57 -12.07
N LYS A 394 -13.87 25.19 -13.10
CA LYS A 394 -14.38 23.82 -13.23
C LYS A 394 -13.25 22.77 -13.34
N THR A 395 -12.26 23.07 -14.13
CA THR A 395 -11.09 22.20 -14.31
C THR A 395 -10.22 22.16 -13.05
N GLN A 396 -10.07 23.29 -12.34
CA GLN A 396 -9.38 23.35 -11.06
C GLN A 396 -10.06 22.45 -10.01
N LEU A 397 -11.39 22.50 -9.88
CA LEU A 397 -12.16 21.63 -8.99
C LEU A 397 -11.95 20.15 -9.31
N LYS A 398 -12.01 19.78 -10.60
CA LYS A 398 -11.74 18.40 -11.06
C LYS A 398 -10.32 17.93 -10.77
N ASN A 399 -9.36 18.86 -10.71
CA ASN A 399 -7.96 18.59 -10.37
C ASN A 399 -7.63 18.78 -8.88
N GLY A 400 -8.64 18.78 -8.02
CA GLY A 400 -8.46 18.70 -6.56
C GLY A 400 -8.29 20.03 -5.85
N ILE A 401 -8.33 21.15 -6.53
CA ILE A 401 -8.28 22.48 -5.90
C ILE A 401 -9.54 22.69 -5.05
N ARG A 402 -9.36 23.18 -3.81
CA ARG A 402 -10.44 23.43 -2.85
C ARG A 402 -10.33 24.79 -2.15
N PHE A 403 -9.39 25.62 -2.58
CA PHE A 403 -9.31 27.01 -2.16
C PHE A 403 -9.07 27.92 -3.37
N PHE A 404 -9.84 29.01 -3.46
CA PHE A 404 -9.71 30.00 -4.52
C PHE A 404 -9.41 31.40 -3.96
N ASP A 405 -8.40 32.06 -4.49
CA ASP A 405 -8.20 33.51 -4.33
C ASP A 405 -8.85 34.21 -5.50
N ILE A 406 -10.02 34.82 -5.26
CA ILE A 406 -10.88 35.40 -6.29
C ILE A 406 -10.75 36.92 -6.28
N ARG A 407 -10.47 37.50 -7.46
CA ARG A 407 -10.39 38.92 -7.67
C ARG A 407 -11.58 39.41 -8.46
N LEU A 408 -12.21 40.48 -7.95
CA LEU A 408 -13.50 40.96 -8.40
C LEU A 408 -13.45 42.45 -8.75
N VAL A 409 -14.33 42.84 -9.66
CA VAL A 409 -14.62 44.25 -10.03
C VAL A 409 -16.11 44.38 -10.28
N HIS A 410 -16.69 45.50 -9.87
CA HIS A 410 -18.03 45.90 -10.28
C HIS A 410 -17.95 46.62 -11.62
N ASP A 411 -18.69 46.15 -12.62
CA ASP A 411 -18.75 46.74 -13.96
C ASP A 411 -20.21 46.73 -14.44
N ASN A 412 -20.81 47.95 -14.54
CA ASN A 412 -22.18 48.12 -15.02
C ASN A 412 -23.24 47.23 -14.35
N GLY A 413 -23.23 47.14 -13.03
CA GLY A 413 -24.20 46.34 -12.24
C GLY A 413 -23.84 44.85 -12.11
N ILE A 414 -22.75 44.39 -12.71
CA ILE A 414 -22.31 42.99 -12.72
C ILE A 414 -21.00 42.86 -11.96
N ILE A 415 -20.90 41.85 -11.10
CA ILE A 415 -19.63 41.44 -10.49
C ILE A 415 -18.86 40.55 -11.45
N LYS A 416 -17.81 41.09 -12.06
CA LYS A 416 -16.92 40.43 -13.00
C LYS A 416 -15.64 39.95 -12.32
N LEU A 417 -14.97 39.03 -12.97
CA LEU A 417 -13.64 38.55 -12.57
C LEU A 417 -12.57 39.41 -13.21
N CYS A 418 -11.46 39.63 -12.50
CA CYS A 418 -10.36 40.46 -12.97
C CYS A 418 -9.01 40.01 -12.43
N HIS A 419 -7.93 40.63 -12.97
CA HIS A 419 -6.59 40.59 -12.38
C HIS A 419 -5.97 42.00 -12.58
N GLY A 420 -5.85 42.74 -11.49
CA GLY A 420 -5.50 44.15 -11.57
C GLY A 420 -6.51 44.91 -12.45
N SER A 421 -6.00 45.65 -13.45
CA SER A 421 -6.82 46.36 -14.42
C SER A 421 -7.39 45.53 -15.56
N SER A 422 -7.02 44.26 -15.66
CA SER A 422 -7.51 43.35 -16.70
C SER A 422 -8.83 42.72 -16.28
N ILE A 423 -9.93 43.16 -16.91
CA ILE A 423 -11.29 42.66 -16.65
C ILE A 423 -11.61 41.53 -17.63
N PHE A 424 -12.13 40.42 -17.11
CA PHE A 424 -12.50 39.27 -17.92
C PHE A 424 -13.99 39.32 -18.32
N SER A 425 -14.35 38.56 -19.35
CA SER A 425 -15.76 38.40 -19.75
C SER A 425 -16.54 37.48 -18.78
N THR A 426 -15.84 36.78 -17.91
CA THR A 426 -16.41 35.86 -16.90
C THR A 426 -16.97 36.64 -15.71
N THR A 427 -17.97 36.06 -15.05
CA THR A 427 -18.67 36.65 -13.91
C THR A 427 -18.53 35.84 -12.65
N PHE A 428 -18.60 36.48 -11.48
CA PHE A 428 -18.51 35.80 -10.20
C PHE A 428 -19.66 34.79 -10.00
N VAL A 429 -20.87 35.16 -10.38
CA VAL A 429 -22.06 34.32 -10.24
C VAL A 429 -21.91 33.02 -11.03
N LYS A 430 -21.78 33.16 -12.36
CA LYS A 430 -21.83 32.00 -13.25
C LYS A 430 -20.58 31.14 -13.18
N ASP A 431 -19.42 31.80 -13.27
CA ASP A 431 -18.15 31.10 -13.51
C ASP A 431 -17.47 30.66 -12.21
N VAL A 432 -17.89 31.18 -11.04
CA VAL A 432 -17.37 30.75 -9.73
C VAL A 432 -18.45 30.13 -8.86
N LEU A 433 -19.52 30.89 -8.49
CA LEU A 433 -20.50 30.43 -7.52
C LEU A 433 -21.33 29.24 -8.05
N HIS A 434 -21.90 29.37 -9.25
CA HIS A 434 -22.71 28.30 -9.84
C HIS A 434 -21.86 27.09 -10.18
N THR A 435 -20.68 27.28 -10.78
CA THR A 435 -19.73 26.20 -11.07
C THR A 435 -19.32 25.44 -9.79
N THR A 436 -19.11 26.16 -8.67
CA THR A 436 -18.79 25.54 -7.38
C THR A 436 -20.00 24.81 -6.79
N ALA A 437 -21.21 25.40 -6.88
CA ALA A 437 -22.44 24.79 -6.39
C ALA A 437 -22.77 23.48 -7.14
N GLU A 438 -22.68 23.48 -8.46
CA GLU A 438 -22.83 22.29 -9.30
C GLU A 438 -21.84 21.21 -8.93
N PHE A 439 -20.57 21.58 -8.76
CA PHE A 439 -19.54 20.64 -8.32
C PHE A 439 -19.86 20.03 -6.95
N LEU A 440 -20.28 20.84 -5.96
CA LEU A 440 -20.64 20.34 -4.63
C LEU A 440 -21.92 19.50 -4.64
N GLN A 441 -22.81 19.72 -5.58
CA GLN A 441 -23.97 18.87 -5.80
C GLN A 441 -23.57 17.46 -6.28
N GLU A 442 -22.61 17.40 -7.21
CA GLU A 442 -22.08 16.14 -7.74
C GLU A 442 -21.14 15.45 -6.73
N HIS A 443 -20.45 16.21 -5.90
CA HIS A 443 -19.44 15.75 -4.94
C HIS A 443 -19.73 16.22 -3.51
N PRO A 444 -20.79 15.71 -2.85
CA PRO A 444 -21.25 16.19 -1.54
C PRO A 444 -20.28 15.89 -0.38
N SER A 445 -19.24 15.13 -0.61
CA SER A 445 -18.17 14.89 0.36
C SER A 445 -17.20 16.06 0.48
N GLU A 446 -17.15 16.92 -0.55
CA GLU A 446 -16.16 17.99 -0.69
C GLU A 446 -16.60 19.27 0.01
N THR A 447 -15.67 20.17 0.24
CA THR A 447 -15.91 21.57 0.61
C THR A 447 -15.01 22.46 -0.21
N VAL A 448 -15.46 23.68 -0.50
CA VAL A 448 -14.67 24.68 -1.22
C VAL A 448 -14.62 25.98 -0.41
N LEU A 449 -13.41 26.47 -0.20
CA LEU A 449 -13.17 27.73 0.47
C LEU A 449 -12.69 28.77 -0.54
N MET A 450 -13.04 30.00 -0.34
CA MET A 450 -12.51 31.09 -1.18
C MET A 450 -12.40 32.39 -0.40
N THR A 451 -11.38 33.16 -0.76
CA THR A 451 -11.31 34.56 -0.40
C THR A 451 -11.66 35.42 -1.63
N ILE A 452 -12.38 36.48 -1.39
CA ILE A 452 -12.73 37.45 -2.42
C ILE A 452 -12.14 38.82 -2.09
N LYS A 453 -11.68 39.52 -3.11
CA LYS A 453 -11.09 40.87 -3.01
C LYS A 453 -11.49 41.69 -4.22
N ARG A 454 -11.85 42.98 -4.00
CA ARG A 454 -11.97 43.94 -5.06
C ARG A 454 -10.57 44.39 -5.51
N ASP A 455 -10.24 44.22 -6.78
CA ASP A 455 -8.93 44.60 -7.31
C ASP A 455 -8.96 46.00 -7.97
N HIS A 456 -10.14 46.46 -8.41
CA HIS A 456 -10.29 47.73 -9.10
C HIS A 456 -11.60 48.40 -8.72
N ASP A 457 -11.59 49.74 -8.60
CA ASP A 457 -12.75 50.58 -8.29
C ASP A 457 -13.11 51.42 -9.52
N LEU A 458 -13.90 50.86 -10.45
CA LEU A 458 -14.34 51.54 -11.67
C LEU A 458 -15.38 52.60 -11.38
N ASP A 459 -16.12 52.49 -10.30
CA ASP A 459 -17.18 53.42 -9.93
C ASP A 459 -16.65 54.68 -9.25
N HIS A 460 -15.39 54.68 -8.81
CA HIS A 460 -14.76 55.75 -8.04
C HIS A 460 -15.55 56.17 -6.80
N ASP A 461 -16.24 55.23 -6.16
CA ASP A 461 -17.10 55.43 -4.99
C ASP A 461 -16.63 54.71 -3.74
N HIS A 462 -15.34 54.39 -3.69
CA HIS A 462 -14.72 53.62 -2.61
C HIS A 462 -15.30 52.20 -2.46
N GLY A 463 -15.95 51.66 -3.51
CA GLY A 463 -16.49 50.31 -3.60
C GLY A 463 -17.89 50.14 -3.02
N VAL A 464 -18.62 51.21 -2.84
CA VAL A 464 -20.01 51.12 -2.32
C VAL A 464 -20.91 50.32 -3.26
N LYS A 465 -20.90 50.63 -4.56
CA LYS A 465 -21.69 49.88 -5.55
C LYS A 465 -21.22 48.45 -5.70
N TYR A 466 -19.89 48.22 -5.68
CA TYR A 466 -19.33 46.86 -5.68
C TYR A 466 -19.91 46.07 -4.52
N TRP A 467 -19.86 46.61 -3.29
CA TRP A 467 -20.35 45.91 -2.10
C TRP A 467 -21.85 45.64 -2.17
N GLN A 468 -22.66 46.64 -2.59
CA GLN A 468 -24.11 46.45 -2.74
C GLN A 468 -24.42 45.34 -3.75
N ALA A 469 -23.77 45.36 -4.92
CA ALA A 469 -23.94 44.34 -5.94
C ALA A 469 -23.49 42.93 -5.45
N LEU A 470 -22.35 42.88 -4.77
CA LEU A 470 -21.84 41.61 -4.21
C LEU A 470 -22.78 41.02 -3.15
N MET A 471 -23.27 41.88 -2.22
CA MET A 471 -24.22 41.41 -1.19
C MET A 471 -25.55 40.98 -1.76
N LYS A 472 -25.99 41.66 -2.83
CA LYS A 472 -27.19 41.24 -3.58
C LYS A 472 -26.98 39.83 -4.14
N VAL A 473 -25.86 39.55 -4.80
CA VAL A 473 -25.54 38.24 -5.35
C VAL A 473 -25.51 37.19 -4.25
N LEU A 474 -24.77 37.42 -3.17
CA LEU A 474 -24.60 36.43 -2.10
C LEU A 474 -25.89 36.12 -1.33
N ASN A 475 -26.81 37.09 -1.25
CA ASN A 475 -28.07 36.94 -0.50
C ASN A 475 -29.25 36.45 -1.35
N GLU A 476 -29.27 36.79 -2.65
CA GLU A 476 -30.44 36.58 -3.52
C GLU A 476 -30.24 35.41 -4.51
N ASP A 477 -29.00 35.02 -4.84
CA ASP A 477 -28.78 33.90 -5.74
C ASP A 477 -29.10 32.55 -5.04
N GLU A 478 -30.22 31.96 -5.41
CA GLU A 478 -30.79 30.77 -4.75
C GLU A 478 -29.87 29.55 -4.86
N LEU A 479 -29.15 29.37 -5.97
CA LEU A 479 -28.25 28.25 -6.15
C LEU A 479 -27.02 28.40 -5.25
N ALA A 480 -26.37 29.58 -5.28
CA ALA A 480 -25.20 29.85 -4.43
C ALA A 480 -25.56 29.72 -2.94
N LYS A 481 -26.67 30.37 -2.53
CA LYS A 481 -27.16 30.38 -1.15
C LYS A 481 -27.40 28.99 -0.58
N LYS A 482 -27.93 28.06 -1.36
CA LYS A 482 -28.17 26.66 -0.96
C LYS A 482 -26.87 25.96 -0.51
N TYR A 483 -25.73 26.28 -1.13
CA TYR A 483 -24.44 25.66 -0.87
C TYR A 483 -23.51 26.51 0.01
N MET A 484 -23.90 27.72 0.41
CA MET A 484 -23.13 28.51 1.36
C MET A 484 -23.07 27.82 2.73
N ALA A 485 -21.90 27.82 3.35
CA ALA A 485 -21.77 27.57 4.77
C ALA A 485 -22.25 28.81 5.53
N GLY A 486 -22.70 28.67 6.72
CA GLY A 486 -23.06 29.82 7.56
C GLY A 486 -21.85 30.66 7.97
N ASP A 487 -22.00 31.38 9.07
CA ASP A 487 -20.94 32.20 9.65
C ASP A 487 -19.66 31.41 9.94
N PHE A 488 -18.50 32.03 9.75
CA PHE A 488 -17.22 31.38 9.90
C PHE A 488 -16.99 30.93 11.36
N GLN A 489 -16.52 29.73 11.52
CA GLN A 489 -16.08 29.17 12.81
C GLN A 489 -14.66 28.65 12.70
N GLY A 490 -13.76 29.13 13.56
CA GLY A 490 -12.35 28.72 13.53
C GLY A 490 -12.13 27.22 13.71
N GLY A 491 -13.03 26.56 14.42
CA GLY A 491 -13.01 25.14 14.74
C GLY A 491 -13.84 24.23 13.83
N TYR A 492 -14.21 24.68 12.65
CA TYR A 492 -14.93 23.83 11.69
C TYR A 492 -14.26 22.48 11.51
N ARG A 493 -15.09 21.44 11.58
CA ARG A 493 -14.71 20.07 11.24
C ARG A 493 -15.18 19.75 9.82
N MET A 494 -14.56 18.77 9.20
CA MET A 494 -14.90 18.38 7.83
C MET A 494 -16.38 18.04 7.66
N LYS A 495 -17.00 17.36 8.66
CA LYS A 495 -18.44 17.04 8.65
C LYS A 495 -19.35 18.27 8.61
N ASP A 496 -18.90 19.41 9.14
CA ASP A 496 -19.69 20.65 9.22
C ASP A 496 -19.72 21.38 7.87
N LEU A 497 -18.68 21.18 7.05
CA LEU A 497 -18.50 21.86 5.76
C LEU A 497 -18.73 20.97 4.52
N ARG A 498 -18.99 19.69 4.67
CA ARG A 498 -19.26 18.82 3.51
C ARG A 498 -20.43 19.34 2.69
N GLY A 499 -20.24 19.42 1.37
CA GLY A 499 -21.21 19.95 0.43
C GLY A 499 -21.43 21.47 0.53
N LYS A 500 -20.52 22.21 1.18
CA LYS A 500 -20.65 23.65 1.42
C LYS A 500 -19.45 24.42 0.90
N MET A 501 -19.67 25.71 0.58
CA MET A 501 -18.63 26.67 0.27
C MET A 501 -18.58 27.81 1.29
N LEU A 502 -17.36 28.26 1.63
CA LEU A 502 -17.10 29.43 2.45
C LEU A 502 -16.59 30.57 1.57
N VAL A 503 -17.23 31.72 1.62
CA VAL A 503 -16.85 32.93 0.88
C VAL A 503 -16.46 34.04 1.86
N ILE A 504 -15.16 34.28 2.04
CA ILE A 504 -14.61 35.22 3.02
C ILE A 504 -14.05 36.46 2.32
N SER A 505 -14.45 37.66 2.78
CA SER A 505 -13.90 38.89 2.25
C SER A 505 -12.45 39.11 2.74
N ARG A 506 -11.54 39.48 1.85
CA ARG A 506 -10.19 39.98 2.21
C ARG A 506 -10.18 41.43 2.64
N GLU A 507 -11.28 42.15 2.44
CA GLU A 507 -11.39 43.58 2.75
C GLU A 507 -11.94 43.74 4.17
N GLY A 508 -11.16 44.34 5.06
CA GLY A 508 -11.54 44.51 6.46
C GLY A 508 -12.82 45.37 6.67
N TRP A 509 -13.22 46.13 5.65
CA TRP A 509 -14.40 46.97 5.68
C TRP A 509 -15.70 46.24 5.36
N TYR A 510 -15.64 45.21 4.53
CA TYR A 510 -16.79 44.50 4.02
C TYR A 510 -16.82 43.05 4.48
N THR A 511 -17.97 42.55 4.90
CA THR A 511 -18.17 41.20 5.33
C THR A 511 -19.08 40.41 4.37
N THR A 512 -18.93 39.09 4.31
CA THR A 512 -19.83 38.17 3.62
C THR A 512 -20.67 37.39 4.65
N GLN A 513 -21.50 36.45 4.21
CA GLN A 513 -22.17 35.54 5.14
C GLN A 513 -21.17 34.70 5.99
N SER A 514 -19.98 34.47 5.47
CA SER A 514 -18.95 33.71 6.19
C SER A 514 -17.91 34.59 6.89
N GLY A 515 -18.08 35.91 6.87
CA GLY A 515 -17.17 36.83 7.56
C GLY A 515 -16.12 37.50 6.66
N LYS A 516 -15.09 38.04 7.29
CA LYS A 516 -14.02 38.80 6.65
C LYS A 516 -12.67 38.60 7.32
N VAL A 517 -11.58 38.87 6.62
CA VAL A 517 -10.26 39.04 7.20
C VAL A 517 -10.14 40.47 7.77
N ALA A 518 -9.67 40.58 9.02
CA ALA A 518 -9.59 41.85 9.74
C ALA A 518 -8.68 42.87 9.02
N SER A 519 -7.53 42.42 8.53
CA SER A 519 -6.60 43.23 7.76
C SER A 519 -5.74 42.37 6.86
N TRP A 520 -5.40 42.88 5.66
CA TRP A 520 -4.51 42.21 4.71
C TRP A 520 -3.48 43.22 4.17
N PRO A 521 -2.36 43.40 4.88
CA PRO A 521 -1.32 44.31 4.47
C PRO A 521 -0.63 43.83 3.19
N ASP A 522 -0.30 44.81 2.31
CA ASP A 522 0.30 44.54 1.03
C ASP A 522 1.75 44.06 1.13
N ASN A 523 2.14 43.11 0.33
CA ASN A 523 3.50 42.64 0.11
C ASN A 523 4.28 42.27 1.41
N ARG A 524 3.71 41.52 2.33
CA ARG A 524 4.40 41.08 3.55
C ARG A 524 3.79 39.82 4.14
N ASN A 525 4.59 39.14 4.93
CA ASN A 525 4.11 38.08 5.81
C ASN A 525 3.51 38.70 7.06
N PHE A 526 2.36 38.21 7.51
CA PHE A 526 1.64 38.82 8.62
C PHE A 526 0.77 37.82 9.37
N THR A 527 0.39 38.21 10.58
CA THR A 527 -0.68 37.60 11.36
C THR A 527 -1.87 38.55 11.41
N SER A 528 -3.04 38.02 11.11
CA SER A 528 -4.33 38.70 11.15
C SER A 528 -5.36 37.78 11.78
N SER A 529 -6.63 38.00 11.55
CA SER A 529 -7.72 37.12 11.96
C SER A 529 -8.83 37.06 10.93
N ILE A 530 -9.54 35.93 10.91
CA ILE A 530 -10.84 35.82 10.26
C ILE A 530 -11.89 36.20 11.30
N VAL A 531 -12.67 37.23 11.01
CA VAL A 531 -13.71 37.78 11.88
C VAL A 531 -15.06 37.31 11.37
N SER A 532 -15.77 36.59 12.20
CA SER A 532 -17.13 36.10 11.94
C SER A 532 -18.14 37.23 12.09
N ASN A 533 -19.36 37.05 11.60
CA ASN A 533 -20.40 38.10 11.68
C ASN A 533 -20.90 38.32 13.12
N ASP A 534 -20.72 37.34 14.00
CA ASP A 534 -21.00 37.46 15.45
C ASP A 534 -19.89 38.23 16.21
N GLY A 535 -18.81 38.65 15.51
CA GLY A 535 -17.67 39.35 16.09
C GLY A 535 -16.58 38.44 16.63
N SER A 536 -16.75 37.12 16.63
CA SER A 536 -15.69 36.20 17.01
C SER A 536 -14.52 36.27 16.05
N SER A 537 -13.31 36.04 16.56
CA SER A 537 -12.05 36.23 15.82
C SER A 537 -11.16 35.01 15.92
N THR A 538 -10.70 34.52 14.80
CA THR A 538 -9.81 33.35 14.70
C THR A 538 -8.48 33.74 14.05
N PRO A 539 -7.33 33.43 14.66
CA PRO A 539 -6.02 33.74 14.12
C PRO A 539 -5.80 33.20 12.71
N LEU A 540 -5.27 34.05 11.82
CA LEU A 540 -4.87 33.77 10.44
C LEU A 540 -3.42 34.18 10.23
N ILE A 541 -2.57 33.26 9.85
CA ILE A 541 -1.16 33.48 9.53
C ILE A 541 -0.99 33.38 8.01
N VAL A 542 -0.43 34.43 7.38
CA VAL A 542 -0.34 34.55 5.93
C VAL A 542 1.10 34.80 5.51
N GLU A 543 1.54 34.00 4.53
CA GLU A 543 2.72 34.29 3.73
C GLU A 543 2.27 34.90 2.40
N ASP A 544 2.48 36.22 2.21
CA ASP A 544 2.14 36.97 1.00
C ASP A 544 3.20 38.02 0.67
N HIS A 545 4.49 37.72 0.93
CA HIS A 545 5.61 38.57 0.54
C HIS A 545 6.01 38.28 -0.90
N TYR A 546 5.40 39.00 -1.84
CA TYR A 546 5.54 38.71 -3.28
C TYR A 546 6.66 39.49 -3.99
N LYS A 547 7.20 40.58 -3.40
CA LYS A 547 8.37 41.31 -3.93
C LYS A 547 9.66 40.78 -3.28
N ALA A 548 9.91 39.49 -3.39
CA ALA A 548 11.05 38.78 -2.80
C ALA A 548 11.93 38.17 -3.89
N SER A 549 13.18 37.91 -3.59
CA SER A 549 14.01 37.01 -4.40
C SER A 549 13.53 35.56 -4.32
N ASP A 550 13.92 34.71 -5.27
CA ASP A 550 13.58 33.28 -5.24
C ASP A 550 13.97 32.62 -3.93
N TYR A 551 15.15 32.92 -3.41
CA TYR A 551 15.67 32.39 -2.15
C TYR A 551 14.82 32.84 -0.94
N GLU A 552 14.53 34.13 -0.85
CA GLU A 552 13.71 34.69 0.23
C GLU A 552 12.29 34.13 0.18
N LYS A 553 11.70 34.04 -1.01
CA LYS A 553 10.35 33.50 -1.21
C LYS A 553 10.28 32.05 -0.73
N ILE A 554 11.22 31.20 -1.14
CA ILE A 554 11.28 29.79 -0.70
C ILE A 554 11.44 29.70 0.83
N LYS A 555 12.29 30.57 1.41
CA LYS A 555 12.48 30.63 2.86
C LYS A 555 11.20 31.03 3.59
N HIS A 556 10.49 32.05 3.11
CA HIS A 556 9.23 32.52 3.71
C HIS A 556 8.14 31.44 3.63
N ILE A 557 7.98 30.81 2.47
CA ILE A 557 7.05 29.69 2.28
C ILE A 557 7.40 28.55 3.26
N THR A 558 8.66 28.14 3.29
CA THR A 558 9.11 27.04 4.16
C THR A 558 8.84 27.32 5.63
N ASN A 559 9.09 28.53 6.08
CA ASN A 559 8.80 28.95 7.46
C ASN A 559 7.31 28.86 7.78
N ASN A 560 6.43 29.37 6.89
CA ASN A 560 4.98 29.31 7.11
C ASN A 560 4.46 27.86 7.13
N LEU A 561 4.99 27.01 6.24
CA LEU A 561 4.68 25.58 6.20
C LEU A 561 5.13 24.86 7.49
N LEU A 562 6.30 25.21 8.07
CA LEU A 562 6.77 24.66 9.33
C LEU A 562 5.89 25.09 10.51
N GLU A 563 5.43 26.35 10.52
CA GLU A 563 4.48 26.82 11.54
C GLU A 563 3.12 26.11 11.42
N ALA A 564 2.59 25.92 10.21
CA ALA A 564 1.38 25.16 9.98
C ALA A 564 1.52 23.70 10.45
N ASN A 565 2.64 23.07 10.14
CA ASN A 565 2.95 21.70 10.57
C ASN A 565 3.12 21.58 12.10
N LYS A 566 3.71 22.60 12.75
CA LYS A 566 3.80 22.67 14.21
C LYS A 566 2.40 22.78 14.84
N ALA A 567 1.56 23.69 14.34
CA ALA A 567 0.18 23.86 14.82
C ALA A 567 -0.69 22.61 14.62
N PHE A 568 -0.42 21.83 13.58
CA PHE A 568 -1.06 20.53 13.35
C PHE A 568 -0.82 19.56 14.52
N SER A 569 0.39 19.52 15.06
CA SER A 569 0.82 18.59 16.12
C SER A 569 0.36 19.04 17.52
N GLU A 570 -0.01 20.30 17.69
CA GLU A 570 -0.46 20.86 18.98
C GLU A 570 -1.90 20.42 19.30
N THR A 571 -2.12 19.72 20.41
CA THR A 571 -3.44 19.21 20.81
C THR A 571 -4.31 20.26 21.50
N ASN A 572 -3.70 21.21 22.22
CA ASN A 572 -4.38 22.21 23.07
C ASN A 572 -4.23 23.65 22.57
N SER A 573 -3.83 23.84 21.32
CA SER A 573 -3.67 25.17 20.72
C SER A 573 -5.00 25.74 20.25
N PRO A 574 -5.24 27.05 20.36
CA PRO A 574 -6.36 27.70 19.70
C PRO A 574 -6.33 27.46 18.18
N TYR A 575 -7.49 27.44 17.55
CA TYR A 575 -7.59 27.24 16.12
C TYR A 575 -6.81 28.32 15.38
N LYS A 576 -5.88 27.91 14.50
CA LYS A 576 -5.08 28.80 13.66
C LYS A 576 -5.21 28.37 12.22
N TRP A 577 -5.46 29.33 11.35
CA TRP A 577 -5.52 29.11 9.91
C TRP A 577 -4.24 29.62 9.26
N PHE A 578 -3.76 28.90 8.25
CA PHE A 578 -2.54 29.22 7.53
C PHE A 578 -2.84 29.33 6.04
N ILE A 579 -2.39 30.43 5.43
CA ILE A 579 -2.43 30.65 3.98
C ILE A 579 -1.00 30.95 3.50
N THR A 580 -0.55 30.23 2.50
CA THR A 580 0.78 30.33 1.92
C THR A 580 0.67 30.52 0.42
N PHE A 581 1.22 31.59 -0.14
CA PHE A 581 1.29 31.81 -1.57
C PHE A 581 2.65 31.39 -2.10
N THR A 582 2.70 30.55 -3.14
CA THR A 582 3.93 30.30 -3.89
C THR A 582 4.19 31.35 -4.96
N SER A 583 3.14 32.11 -5.31
CA SER A 583 3.20 33.20 -6.28
C SER A 583 4.03 34.38 -5.79
N TYR A 584 4.80 35.00 -6.69
CA TYR A 584 5.56 36.21 -6.42
C TYR A 584 5.93 36.92 -7.72
N THR A 585 6.40 38.17 -7.64
CA THR A 585 6.73 39.01 -8.79
C THR A 585 8.21 39.43 -8.84
N GLY A 586 9.03 38.85 -7.95
CA GLY A 586 10.44 39.20 -7.80
C GLY A 586 10.66 40.57 -7.13
N PRO A 587 11.93 40.89 -6.75
CA PRO A 587 12.25 42.13 -6.03
C PRO A 587 11.82 43.40 -6.76
N ALA A 588 11.90 43.41 -8.09
CA ALA A 588 11.47 44.51 -8.94
C ALA A 588 9.94 44.58 -9.19
N GLY A 589 9.18 43.59 -8.71
CA GLY A 589 7.74 43.52 -8.91
C GLY A 589 7.29 43.27 -10.36
N ALA A 590 8.17 42.73 -11.22
CA ALA A 590 7.95 42.62 -12.66
C ALA A 590 8.24 41.23 -13.24
N ALA A 591 8.30 40.20 -12.43
CA ALA A 591 8.51 38.82 -12.92
C ALA A 591 7.17 38.20 -13.36
N MET A 592 7.17 37.55 -14.52
CA MET A 592 5.99 36.88 -15.06
C MET A 592 5.57 35.68 -14.23
N PRO A 593 4.27 35.42 -14.03
CA PRO A 593 3.78 34.26 -13.24
C PRO A 593 4.37 32.93 -13.67
N ARG A 594 4.49 32.68 -14.98
CA ARG A 594 5.07 31.42 -15.51
C ARG A 594 6.55 31.25 -15.17
N HIS A 595 7.30 32.33 -15.11
CA HIS A 595 8.73 32.29 -14.75
C HIS A 595 8.90 31.98 -13.26
N THR A 596 8.16 32.69 -12.42
CA THR A 596 8.24 32.54 -10.97
C THR A 596 7.79 31.15 -10.50
N THR A 597 6.74 30.60 -11.10
CA THR A 597 6.29 29.23 -10.85
C THR A 597 7.40 28.20 -11.12
N LYS A 598 8.13 28.33 -12.23
CA LYS A 598 9.25 27.43 -12.56
C LYS A 598 10.37 27.45 -11.54
N ASN A 599 10.60 28.59 -10.89
CA ASN A 599 11.70 28.76 -9.96
C ASN A 599 11.36 28.26 -8.54
N VAL A 600 10.12 28.40 -8.10
CA VAL A 600 9.71 28.15 -6.71
C VAL A 600 8.97 26.84 -6.55
N ASP A 601 7.94 26.58 -7.36
CA ASP A 601 7.05 25.44 -7.14
C ASP A 601 7.74 24.06 -7.14
N PRO A 602 8.73 23.76 -8.03
CA PRO A 602 9.44 22.48 -7.96
C PRO A 602 10.15 22.26 -6.62
N LYS A 603 10.73 23.33 -6.05
CA LYS A 603 11.47 23.26 -4.78
C LYS A 603 10.53 23.08 -3.59
N ILE A 604 9.40 23.79 -3.60
CA ILE A 604 8.37 23.62 -2.57
C ILE A 604 7.73 22.23 -2.66
N ASN A 605 7.47 21.77 -3.88
CA ASN A 605 6.95 20.42 -4.10
C ASN A 605 7.89 19.34 -3.55
N GLU A 606 9.20 19.50 -3.75
CA GLU A 606 10.21 18.56 -3.20
C GLU A 606 10.27 18.62 -1.66
N ILE A 607 10.21 19.80 -1.07
CA ILE A 607 10.15 19.98 0.38
C ILE A 607 8.94 19.27 0.99
N LEU A 608 7.77 19.38 0.36
CA LEU A 608 6.52 18.78 0.85
C LEU A 608 6.45 17.25 0.69
N LYS A 609 7.26 16.65 -0.18
CA LYS A 609 7.36 15.19 -0.31
C LYS A 609 7.98 14.50 0.91
N ASP A 610 8.73 15.23 1.73
CA ASP A 610 9.23 14.71 3.01
C ASP A 610 8.08 14.60 4.02
N THR A 611 7.28 13.54 3.90
CA THR A 611 6.15 13.25 4.79
C THR A 611 6.58 12.88 6.22
N ASN A 612 7.86 12.66 6.51
CA ASN A 612 8.36 12.53 7.88
C ASN A 612 8.41 13.89 8.57
N LYS A 613 8.75 14.93 7.81
CA LYS A 613 8.87 16.31 8.30
C LYS A 613 7.55 17.07 8.25
N PHE A 614 6.77 16.91 7.17
CA PHE A 614 5.52 17.63 6.94
C PHE A 614 4.30 16.71 7.02
N LYS A 615 3.37 17.03 7.90
CA LYS A 615 2.06 16.35 8.07
C LYS A 615 0.88 17.26 7.72
N CYS A 616 1.15 18.56 7.58
CA CYS A 616 0.16 19.57 7.26
C CYS A 616 0.83 20.79 6.64
N SER A 617 0.24 21.32 5.56
CA SER A 617 0.68 22.56 4.91
C SER A 617 -0.22 23.76 5.22
N GLY A 618 -1.42 23.54 5.80
CA GLY A 618 -2.47 24.54 5.71
C GLY A 618 -2.94 24.72 4.27
N ILE A 619 -3.40 25.90 3.92
CA ILE A 619 -3.84 26.28 2.56
C ILE A 619 -2.61 26.75 1.77
N LEU A 620 -2.30 26.07 0.67
CA LEU A 620 -1.20 26.42 -0.22
C LEU A 620 -1.72 26.84 -1.58
N LEU A 621 -1.49 28.09 -1.95
CA LEU A 621 -1.93 28.67 -3.23
C LEU A 621 -0.76 28.72 -4.21
N SER A 622 -0.99 28.21 -5.42
CA SER A 622 0.01 28.24 -6.49
C SER A 622 -0.54 28.82 -7.78
N ASN A 623 0.37 29.29 -8.64
CA ASN A 623 0.09 29.50 -10.04
C ASN A 623 0.29 28.16 -10.78
N PHE A 624 -0.49 27.89 -11.82
CA PHE A 624 -0.34 26.70 -12.68
C PHE A 624 -0.11 25.39 -11.93
N PRO A 625 -0.94 24.98 -10.95
CA PRO A 625 -0.69 23.87 -10.03
C PRO A 625 -0.46 22.52 -10.73
N GLY A 626 -0.97 22.36 -11.96
CA GLY A 626 -0.78 21.15 -12.76
C GLY A 626 0.63 20.95 -13.33
N TRP A 627 1.46 22.00 -13.37
CA TRP A 627 2.79 21.89 -14.00
C TRP A 627 3.74 20.96 -13.24
N TYR A 628 3.65 20.94 -11.92
CA TYR A 628 4.51 20.15 -11.05
C TYR A 628 3.72 19.24 -10.11
N ASN A 629 2.40 19.10 -10.35
CA ASN A 629 1.49 18.33 -9.52
C ASN A 629 1.54 18.71 -8.02
N ILE A 630 1.80 19.98 -7.71
CA ILE A 630 1.91 20.47 -6.33
C ILE A 630 0.59 20.29 -5.57
N ASN A 631 -0.56 20.42 -6.27
CA ASN A 631 -1.88 20.10 -5.74
C ASN A 631 -1.97 18.66 -5.22
N GLN A 632 -1.47 17.69 -5.99
CA GLN A 632 -1.48 16.28 -5.57
C GLN A 632 -0.57 16.03 -4.36
N THR A 633 0.60 16.68 -4.31
CA THR A 633 1.51 16.58 -3.17
C THR A 633 0.86 17.14 -1.90
N VAL A 634 0.19 18.29 -2.00
CA VAL A 634 -0.56 18.89 -0.88
C VAL A 634 -1.69 17.96 -0.41
N ILE A 635 -2.46 17.38 -1.33
CA ILE A 635 -3.54 16.45 -0.99
C ILE A 635 -2.98 15.24 -0.23
N LYS A 636 -1.87 14.67 -0.68
CA LYS A 636 -1.23 13.47 -0.07
C LYS A 636 -0.70 13.69 1.35
N LEU A 637 -0.52 14.92 1.79
CA LEU A 637 -0.19 15.22 3.19
C LEU A 637 -1.35 14.92 4.16
N ASN A 638 -2.58 14.84 3.67
CA ASN A 638 -3.72 14.52 4.53
C ASN A 638 -3.75 13.02 4.83
N LYS A 639 -3.59 12.67 6.11
CA LYS A 639 -3.61 11.28 6.56
C LYS A 639 -4.91 10.59 6.13
N GLY A 640 -4.79 9.47 5.44
CA GLY A 640 -5.91 8.64 5.00
C GLY A 640 -6.34 8.91 3.55
N VAL A 641 -5.73 9.88 2.86
CA VAL A 641 -6.00 10.15 1.43
C VAL A 641 -4.93 9.49 0.58
N GLU A 642 -5.35 8.52 -0.21
CA GLU A 642 -4.54 7.86 -1.23
C GLU A 642 -5.17 8.20 -2.59
N LEU A 643 -4.45 8.91 -3.44
CA LEU A 643 -4.89 9.21 -4.81
C LEU A 643 -4.52 8.03 -5.73
N GLN A 644 -5.46 7.64 -6.57
CA GLN A 644 -5.20 6.72 -7.69
C GLN A 644 -4.20 7.29 -8.70
#